data_026118d67c7d264cc8700f0b30e97899
#
_entry.id   026118d67c7d264cc8700f0b30e97899
#
_cell.length_a   1.000
_cell.length_b   1.000
_cell.length_c   1.000
_cell.angle_alpha   90.00
_cell.angle_beta   90.00
_cell.angle_gamma   90.00
#
_symmetry.space_group_name_H-M   'P 1'
#
loop_
_entity.id
_entity.type
_entity.pdbx_description
1 polymer ?
#
loop_
_entity_poly.entity_id
_entity_poly.type
_entity_poly.pdbx_seq_one_letter_code
_entity_poly.pdbx_strand_id
1 'polypeptide(L)'
;MNNIFSATWIKSKTNNKLCATDFFRAFAVKGPIEKATLTLTAHGTFVAWLNGARVGEDILAPGWTAYQKRLQYMDYDVTALLTAGENNLTVGVGRGWFFHETKWVAAKTLKYDEAALICALTIRFADGSEDVILSDGQWQTRRSRIVYNDIYNGETLDLCARAGRLSAAVPVVYPKDVLIPAEGAPIREQERIAGQKLIVTPKGETVIDFGQEITGYVEFTTKAPRETKITLQHFEMLDKDGNVYLENLRSAKEQFTVISNGRPLTVKPQYTFYGFRYVQVLGLQDVDPAAFTAIAVHSEMKRTGYFSCANDLLNQFAHNVLWGQKGNFLDVPTDCPQRDERLGWTGDCEMFCRTAAINYDVRQFFDKWYNDVAAEQHADGMIPHTVPNPGRFIGNNAGSPAWDDVATVLPGERYVAYGSKKRLRRHFPTMKKYVDGMIEKCRDKNAPADKEFARPWTTGGYGDWLSLEDLSREHGVGETDRGLIATAYLAYGLQTLIKASQVLGYDCAWYEYVLTHVRRFFRDEYMENGRMKQDLQTAIVLALIFDLTDDPAETGKQLAENVRRLGRLTTGFIGATHLLDALTMAGEDTLAVDLLLRTEYPSWLYAVTMGATTVWERWNGMYPDGHFASPGMNSFNHYAYGSVFSWMFRRLAGIAPVEAAPGYAAIRFAPAPDDRIPWVRASLDTDRGTIASDYEKTETGWRFTFTVPAGSTATAELFGKTYTLHPGENTLCVE
;
A
#
# COMPACT_ATOMS: atom_id res chain seq x y z
N MET A 1 19.04 28.98 0.47
CA MET A 1 18.60 28.15 -0.68
C MET A 1 19.36 26.84 -0.56
N ASN A 2 18.77 25.68 -0.76
CA ASN A 2 19.50 24.42 -0.61
C ASN A 2 20.56 24.31 -1.70
N ASN A 3 21.81 23.96 -1.34
CA ASN A 3 22.96 23.93 -2.26
C ASN A 3 22.84 22.93 -3.42
N ILE A 4 21.91 21.95 -3.35
CA ILE A 4 21.66 21.01 -4.45
C ILE A 4 21.26 21.74 -5.74
N PHE A 5 20.60 22.89 -5.67
CA PHE A 5 20.21 23.67 -6.85
C PHE A 5 21.42 24.31 -7.56
N SER A 6 22.54 24.47 -6.84
CA SER A 6 23.83 24.92 -7.41
C SER A 6 24.67 23.78 -7.98
N ALA A 7 24.41 22.52 -7.58
CA ALA A 7 25.10 21.34 -8.06
C ALA A 7 24.73 21.02 -9.53
N THR A 8 25.55 20.25 -10.20
CA THR A 8 25.32 19.80 -11.59
C THR A 8 24.97 18.32 -11.63
N TRP A 9 23.99 17.94 -12.43
CA TRP A 9 23.78 16.53 -12.72
C TRP A 9 25.00 15.92 -13.41
N ILE A 10 25.44 14.76 -12.93
CA ILE A 10 26.56 14.03 -13.49
C ILE A 10 26.19 12.59 -13.80
N LYS A 11 26.77 12.03 -14.86
CA LYS A 11 26.62 10.64 -15.26
C LYS A 11 27.96 9.98 -15.61
N SER A 12 27.94 8.67 -15.81
CA SER A 12 29.09 7.96 -16.30
C SER A 12 29.35 8.26 -17.80
N LYS A 13 30.60 8.31 -18.19
CA LYS A 13 31.01 8.40 -19.60
C LYS A 13 30.63 7.15 -20.40
N THR A 14 30.63 5.98 -19.73
CA THR A 14 30.24 4.70 -20.32
C THR A 14 28.81 4.38 -19.93
N ASN A 15 27.97 4.01 -20.90
CA ASN A 15 26.63 3.56 -20.65
C ASN A 15 26.63 2.18 -19.96
N ASN A 16 26.25 2.14 -18.69
CA ASN A 16 26.22 0.93 -17.86
C ASN A 16 24.79 0.37 -17.75
N LYS A 17 24.06 0.21 -18.87
CA LYS A 17 22.62 -0.07 -18.92
C LYS A 17 22.08 -1.03 -17.87
N LEU A 18 22.79 -2.10 -17.54
CA LEU A 18 22.32 -3.14 -16.61
C LEU A 18 23.06 -3.13 -15.28
N CYS A 19 24.25 -2.51 -15.22
CA CYS A 19 25.08 -2.46 -14.03
C CYS A 19 24.78 -1.22 -13.19
N ALA A 20 24.97 -1.32 -11.89
CA ALA A 20 25.03 -0.13 -11.05
C ALA A 20 26.28 0.70 -11.40
N THR A 21 26.19 2.01 -11.17
CA THR A 21 27.30 2.95 -11.36
C THR A 21 27.73 3.52 -10.02
N ASP A 22 29.04 3.43 -9.72
CA ASP A 22 29.61 4.05 -8.54
C ASP A 22 30.18 5.43 -8.92
N PHE A 23 29.84 6.46 -8.14
CA PHE A 23 30.33 7.83 -8.22
C PHE A 23 31.26 8.11 -7.05
N PHE A 24 32.40 8.76 -7.28
CA PHE A 24 33.45 8.98 -6.29
C PHE A 24 33.86 10.43 -6.23
N ARG A 25 34.07 10.96 -5.02
CA ARG A 25 34.66 12.27 -4.77
C ARG A 25 35.58 12.20 -3.56
N ALA A 26 36.88 12.49 -3.77
CA ALA A 26 37.80 12.75 -2.69
C ALA A 26 37.84 14.26 -2.42
N PHE A 27 37.94 14.66 -1.17
CA PHE A 27 38.02 16.06 -0.73
C PHE A 27 38.71 16.15 0.63
N ALA A 28 39.22 17.34 0.96
CA ALA A 28 39.88 17.59 2.24
C ALA A 28 39.05 18.52 3.14
N VAL A 29 38.98 18.20 4.41
CA VAL A 29 38.36 19.02 5.47
C VAL A 29 39.45 19.74 6.25
N LYS A 30 39.34 21.09 6.34
CA LYS A 30 40.44 21.95 6.82
C LYS A 30 40.36 22.35 8.28
N GLY A 31 39.21 22.16 8.93
CA GLY A 31 39.01 22.67 10.29
C GLY A 31 38.03 21.84 11.11
N PRO A 32 37.79 22.22 12.38
CA PRO A 32 36.80 21.61 13.21
C PRO A 32 35.38 21.78 12.64
N ILE A 33 34.63 20.69 12.49
CA ILE A 33 33.29 20.70 11.90
C ILE A 33 32.26 20.98 12.98
N GLU A 34 31.35 21.94 12.73
CA GLU A 34 30.16 22.16 13.54
C GLU A 34 29.02 21.27 13.08
N LYS A 35 28.75 21.28 11.77
CA LYS A 35 27.70 20.49 11.12
C LYS A 35 28.02 20.20 9.69
N ALA A 36 27.64 19.00 9.21
CA ALA A 36 27.74 18.66 7.80
C ALA A 36 26.46 18.00 7.32
N THR A 37 25.94 18.44 6.17
CA THR A 37 24.72 17.92 5.56
C THR A 37 25.02 17.47 4.14
N LEU A 38 24.73 16.22 3.85
CA LEU A 38 24.76 15.65 2.52
C LEU A 38 23.35 15.66 1.93
N THR A 39 23.16 16.44 0.86
CA THR A 39 21.91 16.51 0.09
C THR A 39 22.11 15.85 -1.26
N LEU A 40 21.31 14.85 -1.60
CA LEU A 40 21.46 14.16 -2.90
C LEU A 40 20.17 13.52 -3.40
N THR A 41 20.14 13.31 -4.71
CA THR A 41 19.17 12.44 -5.38
C THR A 41 19.77 11.84 -6.65
N ALA A 42 19.08 10.88 -7.26
CA ALA A 42 19.56 10.22 -8.46
C ALA A 42 18.41 9.94 -9.45
N HIS A 43 18.75 9.82 -10.71
CA HIS A 43 17.96 9.04 -11.65
C HIS A 43 18.30 7.57 -11.45
N GLY A 44 17.48 6.87 -10.70
CA GLY A 44 17.70 5.53 -10.16
C GLY A 44 17.53 5.51 -8.63
N THR A 45 17.84 4.38 -8.01
CA THR A 45 17.95 4.25 -6.55
C THR A 45 19.42 4.35 -6.14
N PHE A 46 19.71 4.95 -4.97
CA PHE A 46 21.08 5.15 -4.54
C PHE A 46 21.37 4.64 -3.13
N VAL A 47 22.65 4.33 -2.89
CA VAL A 47 23.23 4.13 -1.55
C VAL A 47 24.52 4.96 -1.50
N ALA A 48 24.73 5.69 -0.40
CA ALA A 48 25.91 6.52 -0.21
C ALA A 48 26.79 6.00 0.93
N TRP A 49 28.09 6.19 0.79
CA TRP A 49 29.11 5.88 1.82
C TRP A 49 30.07 7.05 1.96
N LEU A 50 30.35 7.43 3.19
CA LEU A 50 31.36 8.44 3.53
C LEU A 50 32.45 7.77 4.38
N ASN A 51 33.69 7.79 3.90
CA ASN A 51 34.84 7.12 4.53
C ASN A 51 34.60 5.61 4.79
N GLY A 52 33.80 4.95 3.93
CA GLY A 52 33.47 3.54 4.03
C GLY A 52 32.27 3.24 4.97
N ALA A 53 31.79 4.19 5.74
CA ALA A 53 30.57 4.07 6.52
C ALA A 53 29.33 4.40 5.67
N ARG A 54 28.24 3.64 5.80
CA ARG A 54 26.97 3.91 5.10
C ARG A 54 26.36 5.21 5.61
N VAL A 55 25.86 6.03 4.70
CA VAL A 55 25.12 7.25 4.99
C VAL A 55 23.61 6.93 5.06
N GLY A 56 23.02 7.17 6.21
CA GLY A 56 21.60 6.89 6.43
C GLY A 56 21.24 5.41 6.39
N GLU A 57 19.98 5.13 6.62
CA GLU A 57 19.42 3.77 6.67
C GLU A 57 18.35 3.54 5.60
N ASP A 58 18.10 4.53 4.74
CA ASP A 58 17.08 4.46 3.72
C ASP A 58 17.36 3.34 2.72
N ILE A 59 16.32 2.58 2.40
CA ILE A 59 16.33 1.55 1.36
C ILE A 59 15.65 2.13 0.13
N LEU A 60 16.20 1.86 -1.07
CA LEU A 60 15.64 2.28 -2.36
C LEU A 60 15.42 3.82 -2.49
N ALA A 61 16.19 4.64 -1.75
CA ALA A 61 16.13 6.10 -1.91
C ALA A 61 16.47 6.51 -3.36
N PRO A 62 15.82 7.55 -3.92
CA PRO A 62 14.95 8.53 -3.30
C PRO A 62 13.48 8.12 -3.23
N GLY A 63 13.13 6.86 -3.52
CA GLY A 63 11.77 6.36 -3.58
C GLY A 63 11.12 6.58 -4.95
N TRP A 64 9.83 6.27 -5.04
CA TRP A 64 9.03 6.37 -6.26
C TRP A 64 7.99 7.49 -6.17
N THR A 65 8.16 8.52 -6.97
CA THR A 65 7.24 9.65 -7.16
C THR A 65 6.92 9.83 -8.64
N ALA A 66 6.03 10.74 -8.96
CA ALA A 66 5.77 11.16 -10.34
C ALA A 66 7.00 11.90 -10.92
N TYR A 67 8.07 11.19 -11.21
CA TYR A 67 9.43 11.70 -11.50
C TYR A 67 9.51 12.85 -12.50
N GLN A 68 8.56 12.92 -13.46
CA GLN A 68 8.52 14.03 -14.44
C GLN A 68 8.04 15.35 -13.81
N LYS A 69 7.43 15.31 -12.62
CA LYS A 69 6.85 16.46 -11.92
C LYS A 69 7.42 16.64 -10.52
N ARG A 70 7.87 15.55 -9.91
CA ARG A 70 8.30 15.50 -8.51
C ARG A 70 9.39 14.45 -8.37
N LEU A 71 10.61 14.86 -8.02
CA LEU A 71 11.73 13.98 -7.69
C LEU A 71 12.28 14.38 -6.32
N GLN A 72 12.18 13.47 -5.36
CA GLN A 72 12.65 13.74 -4.00
C GLN A 72 14.17 13.81 -3.94
N TYR A 73 14.70 14.72 -3.15
CA TYR A 73 16.08 14.69 -2.65
C TYR A 73 16.10 14.43 -1.15
N MET A 74 17.14 13.72 -0.71
CA MET A 74 17.32 13.33 0.69
C MET A 74 18.38 14.22 1.33
N ASP A 75 18.18 14.58 2.61
CA ASP A 75 19.15 15.29 3.45
C ASP A 75 19.61 14.38 4.58
N TYR A 76 20.94 14.19 4.69
CA TYR A 76 21.55 13.38 5.74
C TYR A 76 22.52 14.21 6.59
N ASP A 77 22.42 14.12 7.89
CA ASP A 77 23.48 14.60 8.78
C ASP A 77 24.67 13.62 8.73
N VAL A 78 25.77 14.10 8.22
CA VAL A 78 27.02 13.32 8.06
C VAL A 78 28.17 13.86 8.93
N THR A 79 27.85 14.71 9.90
CA THR A 79 28.85 15.37 10.76
C THR A 79 29.81 14.37 11.41
N ALA A 80 29.27 13.27 11.97
CA ALA A 80 30.04 12.24 12.65
C ALA A 80 30.84 11.31 11.71
N LEU A 81 30.57 11.36 10.41
CA LEU A 81 31.24 10.51 9.41
C LEU A 81 32.45 11.20 8.77
N LEU A 82 32.63 12.50 8.97
CA LEU A 82 33.74 13.27 8.44
C LEU A 82 34.95 13.25 9.41
N THR A 83 36.13 13.29 8.81
CA THR A 83 37.41 13.38 9.55
C THR A 83 38.20 14.60 9.07
N ALA A 84 39.09 15.14 9.92
CA ALA A 84 40.05 16.15 9.49
C ALA A 84 41.01 15.56 8.43
N GLY A 85 41.30 16.32 7.42
CA GLY A 85 42.14 15.88 6.27
C GLY A 85 41.28 15.22 5.17
N GLU A 86 41.81 14.17 4.57
CA GLU A 86 41.23 13.53 3.39
C GLU A 86 39.94 12.72 3.75
N ASN A 87 38.91 12.90 2.96
CA ASN A 87 37.63 12.20 3.02
C ASN A 87 37.23 11.68 1.63
N ASN A 88 36.48 10.58 1.61
CA ASN A 88 35.98 9.96 0.38
C ASN A 88 34.49 9.74 0.45
N LEU A 89 33.74 10.39 -0.45
CA LEU A 89 32.32 10.16 -0.69
C LEU A 89 32.15 9.23 -1.87
N THR A 90 31.41 8.15 -1.67
CA THR A 90 31.02 7.20 -2.70
C THR A 90 29.50 7.12 -2.76
N VAL A 91 28.93 7.20 -3.96
CA VAL A 91 27.48 7.01 -4.18
C VAL A 91 27.30 5.95 -5.27
N GLY A 92 26.73 4.82 -4.90
CA GLY A 92 26.30 3.80 -5.85
C GLY A 92 24.88 4.10 -6.32
N VAL A 93 24.65 4.03 -7.63
CA VAL A 93 23.33 4.26 -8.23
C VAL A 93 22.92 3.03 -9.04
N GLY A 94 21.81 2.40 -8.63
CA GLY A 94 21.13 1.32 -9.32
C GLY A 94 19.95 1.83 -10.15
N ARG A 95 19.29 0.93 -10.87
CA ARG A 95 18.20 1.27 -11.81
C ARG A 95 16.92 1.67 -11.09
N GLY A 96 16.52 0.90 -10.06
CA GLY A 96 15.29 1.14 -9.31
C GLY A 96 14.04 1.24 -10.20
N TRP A 97 13.10 2.10 -9.82
CA TRP A 97 11.87 2.38 -10.60
C TRP A 97 12.10 3.28 -11.81
N PHE A 98 13.25 3.92 -11.94
CA PHE A 98 13.58 4.75 -13.12
C PHE A 98 13.79 3.92 -14.40
N PHE A 99 14.38 2.73 -14.25
CA PHE A 99 14.80 1.88 -15.36
C PHE A 99 14.48 0.43 -15.07
N HIS A 100 13.41 -0.11 -15.64
CA HIS A 100 13.01 -1.50 -15.44
C HIS A 100 12.73 -2.20 -16.78
N GLU A 101 12.71 -3.52 -16.76
CA GLU A 101 12.52 -4.38 -17.93
C GLU A 101 11.33 -5.30 -17.72
N THR A 102 10.08 -4.80 -17.87
CA THR A 102 8.89 -5.63 -17.84
C THR A 102 7.97 -5.36 -19.02
N LYS A 103 7.06 -6.31 -19.29
CA LYS A 103 6.05 -6.16 -20.34
C LYS A 103 4.95 -5.18 -19.96
N TRP A 104 4.59 -5.10 -18.68
CA TRP A 104 3.48 -4.32 -18.14
C TRP A 104 3.84 -2.85 -17.90
N VAL A 105 5.07 -2.62 -17.49
CA VAL A 105 5.54 -1.28 -17.14
C VAL A 105 6.58 -0.87 -18.16
N ALA A 106 6.31 0.17 -18.93
CA ALA A 106 7.24 0.58 -19.97
C ALA A 106 8.37 1.42 -19.42
N ALA A 107 9.58 0.92 -19.56
CA ALA A 107 10.83 1.62 -19.25
C ALA A 107 11.05 2.97 -19.97
N LYS A 108 10.08 3.45 -20.77
CA LYS A 108 10.26 4.63 -21.66
C LYS A 108 9.43 5.85 -21.29
N THR A 109 8.90 5.93 -20.08
CA THR A 109 8.21 7.15 -19.62
C THR A 109 9.18 8.30 -19.38
N LEU A 110 10.42 7.97 -19.02
CA LEU A 110 11.46 8.98 -18.83
C LEU A 110 12.33 9.07 -20.08
N LYS A 111 12.61 10.30 -20.51
CA LYS A 111 13.52 10.58 -21.65
C LYS A 111 14.99 10.23 -21.37
N TYR A 112 15.28 9.67 -20.18
CA TYR A 112 16.62 9.40 -19.69
C TYR A 112 16.81 7.90 -19.56
N ASP A 113 17.87 7.37 -20.11
CA ASP A 113 18.18 5.93 -20.17
C ASP A 113 19.46 5.55 -19.41
N GLU A 114 19.96 6.45 -18.57
CA GLU A 114 21.20 6.26 -17.82
C GLU A 114 21.10 6.78 -16.38
N ALA A 115 21.75 6.07 -15.45
CA ALA A 115 21.92 6.51 -14.07
C ALA A 115 22.64 7.86 -13.99
N ALA A 116 22.10 8.79 -13.24
CA ALA A 116 22.68 10.10 -12.98
C ALA A 116 22.55 10.48 -11.52
N LEU A 117 23.48 11.30 -11.03
CA LEU A 117 23.56 11.79 -9.66
C LEU A 117 23.57 13.32 -9.64
N ILE A 118 22.87 13.92 -8.69
CA ILE A 118 23.09 15.29 -8.25
C ILE A 118 23.27 15.31 -6.74
N CYS A 119 24.30 16.02 -6.26
CA CYS A 119 24.74 15.95 -4.88
C CYS A 119 25.38 17.27 -4.43
N ALA A 120 25.12 17.65 -3.19
CA ALA A 120 25.79 18.77 -2.50
C ALA A 120 26.12 18.35 -1.06
N LEU A 121 27.38 18.40 -0.68
CA LEU A 121 27.81 18.27 0.71
C LEU A 121 28.18 19.64 1.23
N THR A 122 27.43 20.13 2.22
CA THR A 122 27.68 21.41 2.91
C THR A 122 28.32 21.13 4.25
N ILE A 123 29.49 21.70 4.49
CA ILE A 123 30.25 21.57 5.74
C ILE A 123 30.35 22.94 6.37
N ARG A 124 29.79 23.11 7.56
CA ARG A 124 29.90 24.29 8.38
C ARG A 124 30.95 24.06 9.47
N PHE A 125 31.92 24.98 9.55
CA PHE A 125 33.00 24.90 10.51
C PHE A 125 32.68 25.66 11.79
N ALA A 126 33.38 25.35 12.87
CA ALA A 126 33.22 26.02 14.19
C ALA A 126 33.52 27.53 14.18
N ASP A 127 34.29 28.04 13.20
CA ASP A 127 34.57 29.45 12.98
C ASP A 127 33.46 30.17 12.18
N GLY A 128 32.39 29.46 11.82
CA GLY A 128 31.25 29.98 11.05
C GLY A 128 31.46 29.99 9.55
N SER A 129 32.63 29.58 9.03
CA SER A 129 32.86 29.42 7.58
C SER A 129 32.15 28.16 7.03
N GLU A 130 31.93 28.12 5.73
CA GLU A 130 31.32 26.99 5.05
C GLU A 130 32.15 26.55 3.82
N ASP A 131 32.30 25.24 3.66
CA ASP A 131 32.76 24.60 2.43
C ASP A 131 31.59 23.85 1.79
N VAL A 132 31.47 23.93 0.47
CA VAL A 132 30.44 23.23 -0.29
C VAL A 132 31.08 22.39 -1.39
N ILE A 133 30.86 21.08 -1.34
CA ILE A 133 31.33 20.14 -2.36
C ILE A 133 30.11 19.76 -3.21
N LEU A 134 30.12 20.20 -4.46
CA LEU A 134 29.03 19.96 -5.41
C LEU A 134 29.37 18.79 -6.35
N SER A 135 28.35 18.12 -6.88
CA SER A 135 28.53 17.25 -8.02
C SER A 135 28.88 18.07 -9.27
N ASP A 136 29.97 17.71 -9.90
CA ASP A 136 30.56 18.38 -11.06
C ASP A 136 31.50 17.43 -11.87
N GLY A 137 32.18 17.95 -12.85
CA GLY A 137 33.17 17.19 -13.68
C GLY A 137 34.41 16.72 -12.94
N GLN A 138 34.65 17.09 -11.68
CA GLN A 138 35.76 16.59 -10.87
C GLN A 138 35.46 15.26 -10.19
N TRP A 139 34.20 14.80 -10.22
CA TRP A 139 33.84 13.46 -9.78
C TRP A 139 34.35 12.41 -10.75
N GLN A 140 34.50 11.21 -10.21
CA GLN A 140 34.89 10.03 -11.00
C GLN A 140 33.79 9.00 -10.96
N THR A 141 33.68 8.17 -11.97
CA THR A 141 32.73 7.08 -12.07
C THR A 141 33.38 5.78 -12.48
N ARG A 142 32.79 4.67 -12.08
CA ARG A 142 33.13 3.32 -12.58
C ARG A 142 31.92 2.42 -12.60
N ARG A 143 32.00 1.31 -13.32
CA ARG A 143 31.08 0.17 -13.18
C ARG A 143 31.21 -0.45 -11.81
N SER A 144 30.07 -0.68 -11.15
CA SER A 144 30.00 -1.40 -9.88
C SER A 144 30.26 -2.91 -10.06
N ARG A 145 30.48 -3.60 -8.95
CA ARG A 145 30.43 -5.08 -8.88
C ARG A 145 29.01 -5.64 -8.90
N ILE A 146 27.99 -4.80 -8.73
CA ILE A 146 26.60 -5.15 -9.03
C ILE A 146 26.44 -5.04 -10.54
N VAL A 147 26.69 -6.15 -11.22
CA VAL A 147 26.80 -6.23 -12.70
C VAL A 147 25.45 -6.29 -13.39
N TYR A 148 24.38 -6.58 -12.63
CA TYR A 148 22.99 -6.52 -13.05
C TYR A 148 22.13 -6.07 -11.87
N ASN A 149 21.18 -5.18 -12.11
CA ASN A 149 20.13 -4.85 -11.16
C ASN A 149 18.86 -4.38 -11.89
N ASP A 150 17.71 -4.81 -11.39
CA ASP A 150 16.39 -4.48 -11.89
C ASP A 150 15.38 -4.70 -10.77
N ILE A 151 14.43 -3.78 -10.61
CA ILE A 151 13.50 -3.82 -9.46
C ILE A 151 12.63 -5.07 -9.45
N TYR A 152 12.34 -5.67 -10.61
CA TYR A 152 11.50 -6.86 -10.78
C TYR A 152 12.31 -8.15 -10.95
N ASN A 153 13.41 -8.07 -11.72
CA ASN A 153 14.21 -9.25 -12.05
C ASN A 153 15.25 -9.57 -10.98
N GLY A 154 15.63 -8.57 -10.18
CA GLY A 154 16.55 -8.77 -9.08
C GLY A 154 17.97 -8.26 -9.33
N GLU A 155 18.95 -8.85 -8.64
CA GLU A 155 20.33 -8.32 -8.59
C GLU A 155 21.35 -9.42 -8.76
N THR A 156 22.47 -9.10 -9.46
CA THR A 156 23.67 -9.95 -9.54
C THR A 156 24.89 -9.21 -9.02
N LEU A 157 25.43 -9.69 -7.90
CA LEU A 157 26.67 -9.23 -7.30
C LEU A 157 27.82 -10.16 -7.71
N ASP A 158 28.73 -9.68 -8.55
CA ASP A 158 29.93 -10.42 -8.96
C ASP A 158 31.16 -9.93 -8.19
N LEU A 159 31.55 -10.67 -7.16
CA LEU A 159 32.72 -10.37 -6.34
C LEU A 159 34.06 -10.76 -7.00
N CYS A 160 34.02 -11.54 -8.09
CA CYS A 160 35.15 -11.87 -8.91
C CYS A 160 35.40 -10.83 -10.02
N ALA A 161 34.36 -10.07 -10.39
CA ALA A 161 34.49 -9.03 -11.38
C ALA A 161 35.57 -7.99 -10.99
N ARG A 162 36.40 -7.61 -11.91
CA ARG A 162 37.24 -6.44 -11.71
C ARG A 162 36.37 -5.21 -11.67
N ALA A 163 36.53 -4.39 -10.64
CA ALA A 163 35.89 -3.08 -10.62
C ALA A 163 36.26 -2.32 -11.88
N GLY A 164 35.30 -1.62 -12.48
CA GLY A 164 35.53 -0.82 -13.67
C GLY A 164 36.66 0.20 -13.46
N ARG A 165 37.35 0.58 -14.52
CA ARG A 165 38.37 1.65 -14.47
C ARG A 165 37.67 2.98 -14.13
N LEU A 166 38.25 3.75 -13.22
CA LEU A 166 37.79 5.10 -12.91
C LEU A 166 37.93 6.00 -14.17
N SER A 167 36.89 6.77 -14.42
CA SER A 167 36.84 7.78 -15.48
C SER A 167 36.16 9.05 -14.94
N ALA A 168 36.46 10.20 -15.50
CA ALA A 168 35.80 11.44 -15.12
C ALA A 168 34.28 11.34 -15.37
N ALA A 169 33.52 11.85 -14.44
CA ALA A 169 32.06 12.02 -14.60
C ALA A 169 31.78 13.06 -15.70
N VAL A 170 30.65 12.90 -16.38
CA VAL A 170 30.19 13.80 -17.43
C VAL A 170 29.05 14.68 -16.89
N PRO A 171 29.25 16.00 -16.83
CA PRO A 171 28.16 16.92 -16.53
C PRO A 171 27.06 16.86 -17.58
N VAL A 172 25.78 16.89 -17.12
CA VAL A 172 24.60 16.87 -17.97
C VAL A 172 23.56 17.87 -17.47
N VAL A 173 22.67 18.29 -18.36
CA VAL A 173 21.60 19.23 -18.03
C VAL A 173 20.28 18.46 -17.92
N TYR A 174 19.80 18.29 -16.70
CA TYR A 174 18.46 17.77 -16.41
C TYR A 174 17.65 18.78 -15.59
N PRO A 175 16.31 18.74 -15.65
CA PRO A 175 15.45 19.62 -14.88
C PRO A 175 15.76 19.56 -13.38
N LYS A 176 15.71 20.72 -12.72
CA LYS A 176 15.83 20.85 -11.26
C LYS A 176 14.57 21.41 -10.62
N ASP A 177 13.64 21.94 -11.41
CA ASP A 177 12.34 22.44 -10.99
C ASP A 177 11.41 21.33 -10.47
N VAL A 178 11.69 20.06 -10.81
CA VAL A 178 11.03 18.88 -10.29
C VAL A 178 11.58 18.41 -8.93
N LEU A 179 12.72 18.97 -8.46
CA LEU A 179 13.35 18.57 -7.22
C LEU A 179 12.54 19.07 -6.02
N ILE A 180 12.15 18.16 -5.14
CA ILE A 180 11.45 18.45 -3.89
C ILE A 180 12.16 17.78 -2.71
N PRO A 181 12.08 18.34 -1.50
CA PRO A 181 12.57 17.62 -0.31
C PRO A 181 11.78 16.34 -0.10
N ALA A 182 12.40 15.35 0.53
CA ALA A 182 11.74 14.10 0.89
C ALA A 182 10.52 14.37 1.79
N GLU A 183 9.37 13.79 1.46
CA GLU A 183 8.09 14.01 2.14
C GLU A 183 7.53 12.74 2.78
N GLY A 184 7.86 11.57 2.23
CA GLY A 184 7.29 10.28 2.60
C GLY A 184 7.88 9.67 3.87
N ALA A 185 7.21 8.65 4.38
CA ALA A 185 7.79 7.75 5.35
C ALA A 185 8.95 6.97 4.69
N PRO A 186 10.16 6.98 5.25
CA PRO A 186 11.30 6.32 4.62
C PRO A 186 11.09 4.81 4.56
N ILE A 187 11.60 4.17 3.52
CA ILE A 187 11.66 2.71 3.45
C ILE A 187 12.81 2.25 4.33
N ARG A 188 12.55 1.27 5.21
CA ARG A 188 13.52 0.70 6.17
C ARG A 188 13.53 -0.81 6.15
N GLU A 189 14.65 -1.40 6.56
CA GLU A 189 14.67 -2.77 7.06
C GLU A 189 13.93 -2.80 8.40
N GLN A 190 13.00 -3.73 8.54
CA GLN A 190 12.15 -3.87 9.71
C GLN A 190 12.38 -5.23 10.38
N GLU A 191 11.47 -6.18 10.22
CA GLU A 191 11.59 -7.48 10.86
C GLU A 191 12.67 -8.35 10.19
N ARG A 192 13.33 -9.16 11.00
CA ARG A 192 14.32 -10.14 10.57
C ARG A 192 13.85 -11.54 10.95
N ILE A 193 13.62 -12.39 9.97
CA ILE A 193 13.07 -13.74 10.13
C ILE A 193 14.13 -14.75 9.70
N ALA A 194 14.62 -15.56 10.64
CA ALA A 194 15.55 -16.65 10.32
C ALA A 194 14.86 -17.73 9.48
N GLY A 195 15.62 -18.40 8.61
CA GLY A 195 15.14 -19.60 7.91
C GLY A 195 14.68 -20.66 8.90
N GLN A 196 13.41 -21.07 8.81
CA GLN A 196 12.79 -21.97 9.78
C GLN A 196 12.91 -23.44 9.41
N LYS A 197 12.77 -23.74 8.12
CA LYS A 197 12.73 -25.12 7.63
C LYS A 197 13.46 -25.27 6.31
N LEU A 198 14.25 -26.35 6.20
CA LEU A 198 14.79 -26.82 4.92
C LEU A 198 13.85 -27.85 4.32
N ILE A 199 13.45 -27.65 3.07
CA ILE A 199 12.59 -28.52 2.31
C ILE A 199 13.39 -29.00 1.09
N VAL A 200 13.41 -30.32 0.87
CA VAL A 200 13.81 -30.88 -0.42
C VAL A 200 12.52 -31.32 -1.11
N THR A 201 12.19 -30.67 -2.24
CA THR A 201 10.94 -30.93 -2.94
C THR A 201 10.98 -32.31 -3.64
N PRO A 202 9.82 -32.86 -4.06
CA PRO A 202 9.78 -34.07 -4.86
C PRO A 202 10.62 -34.03 -6.15
N LYS A 203 10.81 -32.82 -6.72
CA LYS A 203 11.71 -32.60 -7.86
C LYS A 203 13.19 -32.45 -7.49
N GLY A 204 13.53 -32.53 -6.19
CA GLY A 204 14.91 -32.40 -5.69
C GLY A 204 15.36 -30.94 -5.54
N GLU A 205 14.47 -29.97 -5.50
CA GLU A 205 14.79 -28.56 -5.30
C GLU A 205 15.05 -28.29 -3.80
N THR A 206 16.08 -27.53 -3.49
CA THR A 206 16.42 -27.15 -2.11
C THR A 206 15.78 -25.81 -1.78
N VAL A 207 14.86 -25.80 -0.84
CA VAL A 207 14.03 -24.63 -0.49
C VAL A 207 14.10 -24.33 0.99
N ILE A 208 14.20 -23.06 1.35
CA ILE A 208 14.06 -22.54 2.72
C ILE A 208 12.67 -21.94 2.87
N ASP A 209 11.90 -22.38 3.87
CA ASP A 209 10.66 -21.76 4.32
C ASP A 209 10.95 -20.80 5.48
N PHE A 210 10.53 -19.55 5.37
CA PHE A 210 10.60 -18.53 6.42
C PHE A 210 9.35 -18.47 7.29
N GLY A 211 8.29 -19.23 6.94
CA GLY A 211 7.05 -19.31 7.72
C GLY A 211 6.12 -18.12 7.57
N GLN A 212 6.56 -17.02 6.96
CA GLN A 212 5.80 -15.79 6.74
C GLN A 212 6.06 -15.26 5.34
N GLU A 213 4.99 -14.92 4.62
CA GLU A 213 5.06 -14.16 3.37
C GLU A 213 5.45 -12.70 3.68
N ILE A 214 6.51 -12.20 3.05
CA ILE A 214 7.05 -10.85 3.26
C ILE A 214 7.37 -10.15 1.95
N THR A 215 7.52 -8.85 2.04
CA THR A 215 8.21 -8.02 1.03
C THR A 215 9.57 -7.63 1.57
N GLY A 216 10.61 -7.89 0.80
CA GLY A 216 11.97 -7.61 1.25
C GLY A 216 13.01 -8.44 0.49
N TYR A 217 13.99 -8.96 1.20
CA TYR A 217 15.06 -9.76 0.62
C TYR A 217 15.73 -10.67 1.66
N VAL A 218 16.54 -11.61 1.17
CA VAL A 218 17.32 -12.49 2.04
C VAL A 218 18.76 -12.00 2.16
N GLU A 219 19.22 -11.85 3.41
CA GLU A 219 20.63 -11.77 3.77
C GLU A 219 21.15 -13.19 4.06
N PHE A 220 22.28 -13.56 3.50
CA PHE A 220 22.87 -14.87 3.78
C PHE A 220 24.39 -14.82 3.94
N THR A 221 24.89 -15.74 4.73
CA THR A 221 26.31 -15.94 4.97
C THR A 221 26.81 -17.19 4.24
N THR A 222 27.95 -17.09 3.55
CA THR A 222 28.53 -18.20 2.83
C THR A 222 30.05 -18.21 2.88
N LYS A 223 30.64 -19.41 2.74
CA LYS A 223 32.07 -19.67 2.57
C LYS A 223 32.34 -20.42 1.25
N ALA A 224 31.43 -20.28 0.29
CA ALA A 224 31.53 -20.96 -0.99
C ALA A 224 32.86 -20.68 -1.70
N PRO A 225 33.43 -21.65 -2.41
CA PRO A 225 34.66 -21.46 -3.20
C PRO A 225 34.57 -20.29 -4.17
N ARG A 226 35.73 -19.80 -4.59
CA ARG A 226 35.81 -18.76 -5.62
C ARG A 226 35.10 -19.20 -6.91
N GLU A 227 34.40 -18.24 -7.53
CA GLU A 227 33.62 -18.43 -8.77
C GLU A 227 32.36 -19.31 -8.62
N THR A 228 32.04 -19.77 -7.40
CA THR A 228 30.73 -20.40 -7.18
C THR A 228 29.63 -19.37 -7.41
N LYS A 229 28.71 -19.72 -8.31
CA LYS A 229 27.49 -18.94 -8.57
C LYS A 229 26.37 -19.43 -7.65
N ILE A 230 25.97 -18.61 -6.70
CA ILE A 230 24.86 -18.87 -5.79
C ILE A 230 23.68 -18.03 -6.25
N THR A 231 22.52 -18.65 -6.45
CA THR A 231 21.28 -17.91 -6.79
C THR A 231 20.19 -18.24 -5.79
N LEU A 232 19.59 -17.21 -5.22
CA LEU A 232 18.37 -17.28 -4.43
C LEU A 232 17.20 -16.93 -5.34
N GLN A 233 16.29 -17.87 -5.57
CA GLN A 233 15.03 -17.70 -6.29
C GLN A 233 13.91 -17.51 -5.26
N HIS A 234 13.38 -16.30 -5.17
CA HIS A 234 12.28 -15.98 -4.24
C HIS A 234 10.94 -16.34 -4.87
N PHE A 235 9.99 -16.82 -4.05
CA PHE A 235 8.64 -17.16 -4.50
C PHE A 235 7.66 -17.29 -3.33
N GLU A 236 6.36 -17.21 -3.63
CA GLU A 236 5.30 -17.16 -2.62
C GLU A 236 4.84 -18.53 -2.13
N MET A 237 4.68 -19.52 -3.04
CA MET A 237 3.98 -20.77 -2.74
C MET A 237 4.68 -21.98 -3.34
N LEU A 238 4.54 -23.12 -2.68
CA LEU A 238 4.76 -24.44 -3.29
C LEU A 238 3.50 -24.89 -4.02
N ASP A 239 3.66 -25.59 -5.15
CA ASP A 239 2.53 -26.18 -5.86
C ASP A 239 1.84 -27.31 -5.03
N LYS A 240 0.70 -27.80 -5.50
CA LYS A 240 -0.05 -28.87 -4.82
C LYS A 240 0.75 -30.17 -4.60
N ASP A 241 1.80 -30.38 -5.39
CA ASP A 241 2.70 -31.53 -5.28
C ASP A 241 3.93 -31.22 -4.42
N GLY A 242 4.02 -30.02 -3.83
CA GLY A 242 5.09 -29.56 -2.94
C GLY A 242 6.35 -29.09 -3.66
N ASN A 243 6.28 -28.72 -4.95
CA ASN A 243 7.40 -28.21 -5.73
C ASN A 243 7.35 -26.68 -5.83
N VAL A 244 8.46 -26.09 -6.28
CA VAL A 244 8.58 -24.63 -6.50
C VAL A 244 7.57 -24.17 -7.55
N TYR A 245 6.76 -23.14 -7.22
CA TYR A 245 5.78 -22.53 -8.13
C TYR A 245 6.22 -21.10 -8.47
N LEU A 246 6.50 -20.84 -9.75
CA LEU A 246 7.00 -19.56 -10.25
C LEU A 246 6.08 -18.90 -11.28
N GLU A 247 5.03 -19.57 -11.72
CA GLU A 247 4.22 -19.11 -12.84
C GLU A 247 3.52 -17.79 -12.55
N ASN A 248 3.12 -17.54 -11.29
CA ASN A 248 2.47 -16.30 -10.88
C ASN A 248 3.42 -15.09 -10.78
N LEU A 249 4.73 -15.29 -10.91
CA LEU A 249 5.69 -14.19 -11.07
C LEU A 249 5.57 -13.53 -12.45
N ARG A 250 4.95 -14.20 -13.41
CA ARG A 250 4.80 -13.78 -14.82
C ARG A 250 6.17 -13.54 -15.48
N SER A 251 6.54 -12.30 -15.79
CA SER A 251 7.85 -11.99 -16.39
C SER A 251 8.92 -11.58 -15.37
N ALA A 252 8.57 -11.36 -14.10
CA ALA A 252 9.53 -11.06 -13.05
C ALA A 252 10.37 -12.31 -12.70
N LYS A 253 11.67 -12.11 -12.42
CA LYS A 253 12.56 -13.24 -12.10
C LYS A 253 12.77 -13.45 -10.62
N GLU A 254 12.68 -12.41 -9.81
CA GLU A 254 12.81 -12.49 -8.34
C GLU A 254 14.13 -13.17 -7.88
N GLN A 255 15.25 -12.88 -8.54
CA GLN A 255 16.51 -13.57 -8.31
C GLN A 255 17.59 -12.68 -7.66
N PHE A 256 18.21 -13.16 -6.60
CA PHE A 256 19.49 -12.62 -6.12
C PHE A 256 20.61 -13.58 -6.42
N THR A 257 21.56 -13.16 -7.23
CA THR A 257 22.72 -13.98 -7.62
C THR A 257 24.02 -13.39 -7.07
N VAL A 258 24.86 -14.23 -6.47
CA VAL A 258 26.17 -13.87 -5.98
C VAL A 258 27.21 -14.77 -6.61
N ILE A 259 28.28 -14.18 -7.19
CA ILE A 259 29.48 -14.92 -7.62
C ILE A 259 30.53 -14.74 -6.53
N SER A 260 30.82 -15.82 -5.80
CA SER A 260 31.72 -15.82 -4.64
C SER A 260 33.18 -15.54 -5.02
N ASN A 261 33.88 -14.75 -4.20
CA ASN A 261 35.32 -14.55 -4.32
C ASN A 261 36.18 -15.55 -3.50
N GLY A 262 35.55 -16.55 -2.87
CA GLY A 262 36.19 -17.56 -2.04
C GLY A 262 36.48 -17.12 -0.60
N ARG A 263 36.03 -15.94 -0.17
CA ARG A 263 36.16 -15.47 1.21
C ARG A 263 34.83 -15.63 1.96
N PRO A 264 34.84 -15.86 3.28
CA PRO A 264 33.62 -15.76 4.07
C PRO A 264 32.99 -14.39 3.88
N LEU A 265 31.68 -14.36 3.65
CA LEU A 265 30.94 -13.11 3.38
C LEU A 265 29.49 -13.23 3.81
N THR A 266 28.92 -12.10 4.23
CA THR A 266 27.48 -11.89 4.42
C THR A 266 27.03 -10.90 3.39
N VAL A 267 25.98 -11.23 2.64
CA VAL A 267 25.52 -10.44 1.50
C VAL A 267 23.99 -10.36 1.47
N LYS A 268 23.51 -9.24 0.94
CA LYS A 268 22.11 -8.96 0.60
C LYS A 268 22.05 -8.04 -0.62
N PRO A 269 20.93 -7.98 -1.37
CA PRO A 269 20.78 -7.04 -2.48
C PRO A 269 20.67 -5.59 -1.99
N GLN A 270 20.88 -4.62 -2.89
CA GLN A 270 20.87 -3.20 -2.58
C GLN A 270 19.80 -2.40 -3.35
N TYR A 271 19.44 -2.83 -4.57
CA TYR A 271 18.64 -2.02 -5.52
C TYR A 271 17.36 -2.70 -5.96
N THR A 272 16.86 -3.68 -5.19
CA THR A 272 15.66 -4.44 -5.47
C THR A 272 15.00 -4.94 -4.18
N PHE A 273 13.80 -5.47 -4.31
CA PHE A 273 13.07 -6.22 -3.28
C PHE A 273 12.24 -7.32 -3.95
N TYR A 274 11.77 -8.27 -3.16
CA TYR A 274 11.04 -9.45 -3.59
C TYR A 274 9.81 -9.65 -2.72
N GLY A 275 8.77 -10.30 -3.26
CA GLY A 275 7.63 -10.80 -2.51
C GLY A 275 7.75 -12.31 -2.35
N PHE A 276 7.90 -12.83 -1.11
CA PHE A 276 8.20 -14.24 -0.92
C PHE A 276 7.93 -14.76 0.48
N ARG A 277 7.62 -16.03 0.58
CA ARG A 277 7.72 -16.83 1.79
C ARG A 277 8.88 -17.84 1.70
N TYR A 278 9.16 -18.29 0.50
CA TYR A 278 10.14 -19.34 0.22
C TYR A 278 11.28 -18.83 -0.63
N VAL A 279 12.43 -19.47 -0.45
CA VAL A 279 13.60 -19.26 -1.30
C VAL A 279 14.18 -20.58 -1.75
N GLN A 280 14.24 -20.81 -3.06
CA GLN A 280 15.03 -21.90 -3.63
C GLN A 280 16.48 -21.49 -3.68
N VAL A 281 17.37 -22.32 -3.13
CA VAL A 281 18.81 -22.10 -3.11
C VAL A 281 19.50 -22.92 -4.18
N LEU A 282 20.15 -22.25 -5.12
CA LEU A 282 20.89 -22.86 -6.23
C LEU A 282 22.39 -22.61 -6.08
N GLY A 283 23.21 -23.61 -6.39
CA GLY A 283 24.66 -23.48 -6.40
C GLY A 283 25.35 -23.74 -5.05
N LEU A 284 24.62 -24.12 -4.02
CA LEU A 284 25.15 -24.63 -2.75
C LEU A 284 24.70 -26.09 -2.56
N GLN A 285 25.57 -26.93 -2.01
CA GLN A 285 25.26 -28.33 -1.73
C GLN A 285 24.76 -28.52 -0.29
N ASP A 286 25.45 -27.95 0.67
CA ASP A 286 25.08 -28.04 2.08
C ASP A 286 24.44 -26.72 2.52
N VAL A 287 23.11 -26.69 2.55
CA VAL A 287 22.33 -25.51 2.92
C VAL A 287 21.88 -25.62 4.37
N ASP A 288 22.38 -24.71 5.20
CA ASP A 288 21.91 -24.51 6.57
C ASP A 288 20.92 -23.34 6.61
N PRO A 289 19.64 -23.56 6.90
CA PRO A 289 18.64 -22.48 6.99
C PRO A 289 19.06 -21.35 7.94
N ALA A 290 19.81 -21.63 9.01
CA ALA A 290 20.26 -20.63 9.97
C ALA A 290 21.24 -19.60 9.36
N ALA A 291 21.87 -19.92 8.21
CA ALA A 291 22.71 -18.98 7.48
C ALA A 291 21.93 -17.96 6.65
N PHE A 292 20.59 -18.06 6.59
CA PHE A 292 19.72 -17.22 5.79
C PHE A 292 18.72 -16.49 6.69
N THR A 293 18.62 -15.18 6.50
CA THR A 293 17.68 -14.31 7.22
C THR A 293 16.86 -13.51 6.21
N ALA A 294 15.56 -13.72 6.20
CA ALA A 294 14.64 -12.85 5.46
C ALA A 294 14.48 -11.53 6.22
N ILE A 295 14.60 -10.44 5.53
CA ILE A 295 14.49 -9.07 6.05
C ILE A 295 13.27 -8.43 5.40
N ALA A 296 12.26 -8.13 6.20
CA ALA A 296 11.10 -7.38 5.74
C ALA A 296 11.47 -5.92 5.51
N VAL A 297 11.05 -5.38 4.37
CA VAL A 297 11.33 -4.00 3.95
C VAL A 297 10.01 -3.32 3.61
N HIS A 298 9.70 -2.23 4.30
CA HIS A 298 8.51 -1.43 4.03
C HIS A 298 8.68 0.01 4.52
N SER A 299 7.76 0.90 4.14
CA SER A 299 7.74 2.26 4.66
C SER A 299 7.58 2.25 6.18
N GLU A 300 8.36 3.09 6.87
CA GLU A 300 8.33 3.17 8.34
C GLU A 300 7.02 3.80 8.79
N MET A 301 6.19 3.01 9.44
CA MET A 301 4.89 3.42 9.96
C MET A 301 4.74 2.93 11.40
N LYS A 302 4.36 3.84 12.31
CA LYS A 302 4.08 3.47 13.70
C LYS A 302 2.80 2.64 13.76
N ARG A 303 2.86 1.44 14.33
CA ARG A 303 1.66 0.66 14.60
C ARG A 303 0.77 1.39 15.61
N THR A 304 -0.55 1.44 15.33
CA THR A 304 -1.54 2.12 16.15
C THR A 304 -2.67 1.22 16.60
N GLY A 305 -3.15 0.32 15.75
CA GLY A 305 -4.26 -0.58 16.06
C GLY A 305 -3.82 -1.97 16.50
N TYR A 306 -4.48 -2.50 17.53
CA TYR A 306 -4.27 -3.84 18.06
C TYR A 306 -5.61 -4.55 18.20
N PHE A 307 -5.65 -5.81 17.85
CA PHE A 307 -6.84 -6.65 17.90
C PHE A 307 -6.48 -8.08 18.28
N SER A 308 -7.27 -8.67 19.14
CA SER A 308 -7.26 -10.12 19.45
C SER A 308 -8.65 -10.57 19.91
N CYS A 309 -8.97 -11.84 19.72
CA CYS A 309 -10.24 -12.41 20.13
C CYS A 309 -10.10 -13.91 20.43
N ALA A 310 -11.18 -14.53 20.89
CA ALA A 310 -11.24 -15.95 21.22
C ALA A 310 -11.12 -16.91 20.02
N ASN A 311 -11.12 -16.41 18.79
CA ASN A 311 -11.07 -17.22 17.58
C ASN A 311 -9.71 -17.10 16.90
N ASP A 312 -8.94 -18.20 16.86
CA ASP A 312 -7.57 -18.23 16.32
C ASP A 312 -7.51 -17.93 14.82
N LEU A 313 -8.53 -18.33 14.04
CA LEU A 313 -8.56 -18.03 12.61
C LEU A 313 -8.78 -16.54 12.34
N LEU A 314 -9.60 -15.85 13.16
CA LEU A 314 -9.76 -14.40 13.08
C LEU A 314 -8.47 -13.67 13.51
N ASN A 315 -7.76 -14.18 14.53
CA ASN A 315 -6.46 -13.64 14.94
C ASN A 315 -5.42 -13.80 13.83
N GLN A 316 -5.40 -14.97 13.17
CA GLN A 316 -4.51 -15.21 12.02
C GLN A 316 -4.91 -14.32 10.84
N PHE A 317 -6.20 -14.12 10.57
CA PHE A 317 -6.65 -13.21 9.52
C PHE A 317 -6.24 -11.76 9.81
N ALA A 318 -6.41 -11.28 11.05
CA ALA A 318 -5.94 -9.96 11.45
C ALA A 318 -4.41 -9.80 11.27
N HIS A 319 -3.64 -10.85 11.59
CA HIS A 319 -2.20 -10.93 11.30
C HIS A 319 -1.93 -10.84 9.79
N ASN A 320 -2.67 -11.57 8.96
CA ASN A 320 -2.52 -11.55 7.51
C ASN A 320 -2.81 -10.16 6.92
N VAL A 321 -3.81 -9.44 7.46
CA VAL A 321 -4.12 -8.06 7.05
C VAL A 321 -2.97 -7.11 7.37
N LEU A 322 -2.34 -7.24 8.55
CA LEU A 322 -1.16 -6.45 8.92
C LEU A 322 0.02 -6.71 7.98
N TRP A 323 0.31 -7.99 7.68
CA TRP A 323 1.42 -8.34 6.81
C TRP A 323 1.13 -8.02 5.34
N GLY A 324 -0.13 -8.11 4.90
CA GLY A 324 -0.55 -7.62 3.58
C GLY A 324 -0.30 -6.11 3.43
N GLN A 325 -0.61 -5.32 4.46
CA GLN A 325 -0.32 -3.88 4.47
C GLN A 325 1.19 -3.60 4.46
N LYS A 326 1.98 -4.24 5.32
CA LYS A 326 3.45 -4.11 5.32
C LYS A 326 4.03 -4.45 3.96
N GLY A 327 3.62 -5.59 3.40
CA GLY A 327 4.15 -6.09 2.13
C GLY A 327 3.88 -5.18 0.94
N ASN A 328 2.83 -4.36 1.01
CA ASN A 328 2.39 -3.52 -0.10
C ASN A 328 2.56 -2.01 0.14
N PHE A 329 2.85 -1.58 1.37
CA PHE A 329 3.11 -0.17 1.68
C PHE A 329 4.62 0.12 1.65
N LEU A 330 5.19 0.07 0.45
CA LEU A 330 6.60 0.29 0.16
C LEU A 330 6.74 1.51 -0.76
N ASP A 331 6.84 2.69 -0.16
CA ASP A 331 6.87 4.03 -0.75
C ASP A 331 5.57 4.48 -1.45
N VAL A 332 4.89 3.56 -2.11
CA VAL A 332 3.55 3.68 -2.68
C VAL A 332 2.70 2.48 -2.26
N PRO A 333 1.35 2.58 -2.24
CA PRO A 333 0.50 1.44 -1.91
C PRO A 333 0.41 0.50 -3.13
N THR A 334 1.40 -0.39 -3.28
CA THR A 334 1.43 -1.35 -4.39
C THR A 334 0.35 -2.41 -4.24
N ASP A 335 -0.15 -2.93 -5.36
CA ASP A 335 -1.14 -4.02 -5.39
C ASP A 335 -0.56 -5.36 -4.91
N CYS A 336 0.67 -5.64 -5.26
CA CYS A 336 1.36 -6.90 -4.98
C CYS A 336 2.88 -6.67 -4.91
N PRO A 337 3.68 -7.56 -4.26
CA PRO A 337 5.11 -7.37 -4.15
C PRO A 337 5.96 -8.26 -5.07
N GLN A 338 5.39 -9.32 -5.71
CA GLN A 338 6.20 -10.41 -6.27
C GLN A 338 6.30 -10.44 -7.79
N ARG A 339 5.28 -10.00 -8.53
CA ARG A 339 5.21 -10.14 -9.99
C ARG A 339 5.64 -8.87 -10.72
N ASP A 340 5.60 -8.85 -12.04
CA ASP A 340 5.96 -7.72 -12.90
C ASP A 340 4.90 -6.59 -12.94
N GLU A 341 4.23 -6.34 -11.81
CA GLU A 341 3.25 -5.29 -11.60
C GLU A 341 3.70 -4.31 -10.51
N ARG A 342 3.43 -4.54 -9.25
CA ARG A 342 3.88 -3.72 -8.09
C ARG A 342 3.61 -2.24 -8.29
N LEU A 343 2.35 -1.91 -8.62
CA LEU A 343 1.92 -0.55 -8.96
C LEU A 343 1.03 0.02 -7.86
N GLY A 344 1.06 1.34 -7.71
CA GLY A 344 0.16 2.07 -6.81
C GLY A 344 -1.27 2.14 -7.35
N TRP A 345 -1.96 1.00 -7.41
CA TRP A 345 -3.34 0.92 -7.84
C TRP A 345 -4.26 1.73 -6.93
N THR A 346 -5.01 2.64 -7.54
CA THR A 346 -5.86 3.59 -6.83
C THR A 346 -7.05 2.91 -6.16
N GLY A 347 -7.67 1.92 -6.83
CA GLY A 347 -8.78 1.15 -6.30
C GLY A 347 -8.43 0.35 -5.06
N ASP A 348 -7.32 -0.38 -5.08
CA ASP A 348 -6.83 -1.15 -3.94
C ASP A 348 -6.63 -0.25 -2.72
N CYS A 349 -5.97 0.88 -2.92
CA CYS A 349 -5.75 1.86 -1.87
C CYS A 349 -7.06 2.45 -1.34
N GLU A 350 -8.02 2.75 -2.23
CA GLU A 350 -9.33 3.27 -1.86
C GLU A 350 -10.07 2.31 -0.94
N MET A 351 -10.17 1.03 -1.32
CA MET A 351 -10.86 0.01 -0.52
C MET A 351 -10.23 -0.18 0.86
N PHE A 352 -8.91 -0.05 0.96
CA PHE A 352 -8.17 -0.41 2.16
C PHE A 352 -7.80 0.78 3.07
N CYS A 353 -7.90 2.03 2.62
CA CYS A 353 -7.35 3.20 3.33
C CYS A 353 -7.89 3.36 4.77
N ARG A 354 -9.14 2.98 5.04
CA ARG A 354 -9.73 2.97 6.39
C ARG A 354 -9.04 1.94 7.28
N THR A 355 -8.87 0.71 6.81
CA THR A 355 -8.13 -0.34 7.53
C THR A 355 -6.69 0.07 7.76
N ALA A 356 -6.04 0.66 6.76
CA ALA A 356 -4.67 1.14 6.87
C ALA A 356 -4.50 2.17 8.01
N ALA A 357 -5.45 3.10 8.16
CA ALA A 357 -5.43 4.12 9.20
C ALA A 357 -5.74 3.58 10.62
N ILE A 358 -6.35 2.40 10.73
CA ILE A 358 -6.51 1.68 11.99
C ILE A 358 -5.19 1.00 12.37
N ASN A 359 -4.59 0.26 11.44
CA ASN A 359 -3.41 -0.56 11.70
C ASN A 359 -2.17 0.26 12.05
N TYR A 360 -1.96 1.37 11.31
CA TYR A 360 -0.76 2.19 11.41
C TYR A 360 -1.06 3.68 11.29
N ASP A 361 -0.17 4.53 11.81
CA ASP A 361 -0.14 5.95 11.46
C ASP A 361 0.36 6.11 10.02
N VAL A 362 -0.58 6.20 9.10
CA VAL A 362 -0.31 6.31 7.66
C VAL A 362 -0.33 7.77 7.16
N ARG A 363 -0.30 8.77 8.07
CA ARG A 363 -0.42 10.18 7.70
C ARG A 363 0.67 10.61 6.73
N GLN A 364 1.93 10.31 7.04
CA GLN A 364 3.08 10.71 6.22
C GLN A 364 3.15 9.91 4.92
N PHE A 365 2.87 8.61 4.96
CA PHE A 365 2.81 7.74 3.79
C PHE A 365 1.79 8.25 2.76
N PHE A 366 0.56 8.50 3.19
CA PHE A 366 -0.48 8.99 2.29
C PHE A 366 -0.34 10.48 1.92
N ASP A 367 0.29 11.32 2.75
CA ASP A 367 0.58 12.72 2.37
C ASP A 367 1.49 12.75 1.14
N LYS A 368 2.55 11.93 1.12
CA LYS A 368 3.47 11.80 -0.03
C LYS A 368 2.74 11.27 -1.26
N TRP A 369 2.06 10.13 -1.12
CA TRP A 369 1.40 9.48 -2.26
C TRP A 369 0.27 10.33 -2.84
N TYR A 370 -0.54 10.98 -2.01
CA TYR A 370 -1.61 11.86 -2.51
C TYR A 370 -1.08 13.13 -3.18
N ASN A 371 0.12 13.61 -2.85
CA ASN A 371 0.77 14.67 -3.61
C ASN A 371 1.11 14.20 -5.04
N ASP A 372 1.46 12.94 -5.24
CA ASP A 372 1.65 12.37 -6.58
C ASP A 372 0.30 12.20 -7.30
N VAL A 373 -0.76 11.77 -6.62
CA VAL A 373 -2.14 11.74 -7.16
C VAL A 373 -2.54 13.13 -7.68
N ALA A 374 -2.34 14.18 -6.88
CA ALA A 374 -2.64 15.56 -7.26
C ALA A 374 -1.78 16.04 -8.43
N ALA A 375 -0.50 15.67 -8.46
CA ALA A 375 0.41 16.05 -9.53
C ALA A 375 0.06 15.36 -10.86
N GLU A 376 -0.43 14.13 -10.83
CA GLU A 376 -0.76 13.36 -12.03
C GLU A 376 -2.22 13.50 -12.48
N GLN A 377 -3.07 14.19 -11.70
CA GLN A 377 -4.45 14.47 -12.07
C GLN A 377 -4.55 15.12 -13.45
N HIS A 378 -5.36 14.55 -14.34
CA HIS A 378 -5.56 15.01 -15.70
C HIS A 378 -6.28 16.37 -15.75
N ALA A 379 -6.23 17.03 -16.91
CA ALA A 379 -6.86 18.34 -17.11
C ALA A 379 -8.38 18.28 -16.91
N ASP A 380 -9.02 17.17 -17.30
CA ASP A 380 -10.46 16.90 -17.15
C ASP A 380 -10.85 16.44 -15.73
N GLY A 381 -9.91 16.40 -14.80
CA GLY A 381 -10.15 16.03 -13.40
C GLY A 381 -9.90 14.58 -13.06
N MET A 382 -9.81 13.69 -14.03
CA MET A 382 -9.65 12.25 -13.78
C MET A 382 -8.26 11.91 -13.21
N ILE A 383 -8.19 10.82 -12.49
CA ILE A 383 -6.97 10.28 -11.89
C ILE A 383 -6.50 9.08 -12.73
N PRO A 384 -5.19 8.87 -12.94
CA PRO A 384 -4.69 7.62 -13.50
C PRO A 384 -5.03 6.44 -12.59
N HIS A 385 -5.30 5.27 -13.19
CA HIS A 385 -5.64 4.05 -12.42
C HIS A 385 -4.51 3.59 -11.49
N THR A 386 -3.27 3.97 -11.78
CA THR A 386 -2.10 3.74 -10.94
C THR A 386 -1.30 5.02 -10.76
N VAL A 387 -0.81 5.26 -9.55
CA VAL A 387 0.00 6.44 -9.21
C VAL A 387 1.23 5.99 -8.40
N PRO A 388 2.46 6.34 -8.79
CA PRO A 388 2.84 7.07 -10.02
C PRO A 388 2.47 6.30 -11.29
N ASN A 389 2.16 7.06 -12.36
CA ASN A 389 1.74 6.51 -13.63
C ASN A 389 2.94 5.93 -14.41
N PRO A 390 3.00 4.60 -14.68
CA PRO A 390 4.13 3.98 -15.37
C PRO A 390 4.15 4.19 -16.88
N GLY A 391 3.12 4.82 -17.45
CA GLY A 391 3.17 5.48 -18.76
C GLY A 391 2.85 4.67 -19.99
N ARG A 392 2.56 3.36 -19.99
CA ARG A 392 2.38 2.68 -21.27
C ARG A 392 1.12 1.84 -21.44
N PHE A 393 0.86 0.89 -20.64
CA PHE A 393 -0.27 -0.04 -20.86
C PHE A 393 -1.50 0.39 -20.06
N ILE A 394 -1.26 0.88 -18.86
CA ILE A 394 -2.27 1.32 -17.89
C ILE A 394 -2.32 2.85 -17.84
N GLY A 395 -1.24 3.50 -18.22
CA GLY A 395 -0.91 4.86 -17.88
C GLY A 395 -1.68 5.98 -18.58
N ASN A 396 -2.40 5.69 -19.65
CA ASN A 396 -3.28 6.71 -20.28
C ASN A 396 -4.74 6.50 -19.90
N ASN A 397 -5.07 5.47 -19.17
CA ASN A 397 -6.40 5.18 -18.70
C ASN A 397 -6.64 5.94 -17.38
N ALA A 398 -7.69 6.72 -17.36
CA ALA A 398 -8.18 7.45 -16.21
C ALA A 398 -9.70 7.51 -16.29
N GLY A 399 -10.38 7.70 -15.17
CA GLY A 399 -11.81 7.77 -15.13
C GLY A 399 -12.46 6.39 -14.94
N SER A 400 -11.91 5.55 -14.06
CA SER A 400 -12.56 4.29 -13.65
C SER A 400 -13.33 4.49 -12.36
N PRO A 401 -14.66 4.27 -12.35
CA PRO A 401 -15.44 4.27 -11.11
C PRO A 401 -14.85 3.30 -10.08
N ALA A 402 -14.91 3.66 -8.82
CA ALA A 402 -14.40 2.89 -7.68
C ALA A 402 -12.88 2.66 -7.67
N TRP A 403 -12.14 3.37 -8.52
CA TRP A 403 -10.67 3.43 -8.51
C TRP A 403 -10.20 4.86 -8.36
N ASP A 404 -10.56 5.71 -9.31
CA ASP A 404 -10.17 7.11 -9.33
C ASP A 404 -10.86 7.92 -8.21
N ASP A 405 -11.91 7.36 -7.59
CA ASP A 405 -12.63 7.92 -6.44
C ASP A 405 -11.74 8.05 -5.20
N VAL A 406 -10.57 7.42 -5.19
CA VAL A 406 -9.50 7.67 -4.21
C VAL A 406 -9.21 9.16 -4.04
N ALA A 407 -9.47 9.95 -5.10
CA ALA A 407 -9.36 11.41 -5.07
C ALA A 407 -10.23 12.07 -3.98
N THR A 408 -11.36 11.48 -3.65
CA THR A 408 -12.30 11.97 -2.61
C THR A 408 -12.29 11.08 -1.37
N VAL A 409 -12.27 9.76 -1.55
CA VAL A 409 -12.39 8.78 -0.48
C VAL A 409 -11.22 8.86 0.50
N LEU A 410 -9.99 8.82 -0.01
CA LEU A 410 -8.81 8.86 0.85
C LEU A 410 -8.70 10.13 1.71
N PRO A 411 -8.90 11.37 1.20
CA PRO A 411 -8.95 12.55 2.05
C PRO A 411 -10.10 12.56 3.06
N GLY A 412 -11.27 12.05 2.67
CA GLY A 412 -12.44 11.91 3.54
C GLY A 412 -12.17 10.98 4.73
N GLU A 413 -11.73 9.76 4.45
CA GLU A 413 -11.39 8.76 5.47
C GLU A 413 -10.27 9.24 6.41
N ARG A 414 -9.25 9.89 5.87
CA ARG A 414 -8.17 10.49 6.67
C ARG A 414 -8.67 11.64 7.55
N TYR A 415 -9.64 12.42 7.08
CA TYR A 415 -10.24 13.44 7.91
C TYR A 415 -11.01 12.84 9.09
N VAL A 416 -11.78 11.79 8.85
CA VAL A 416 -12.49 11.06 9.90
C VAL A 416 -11.50 10.46 10.91
N ALA A 417 -10.44 9.81 10.44
CA ALA A 417 -9.44 9.15 11.29
C ALA A 417 -8.58 10.12 12.11
N TYR A 418 -8.18 11.26 11.54
CA TYR A 418 -7.17 12.15 12.16
C TYR A 418 -7.65 13.56 12.47
N GLY A 419 -8.83 13.99 12.03
CA GLY A 419 -9.44 15.30 12.32
C GLY A 419 -8.73 16.51 11.73
N SER A 420 -7.81 16.36 10.78
CA SER A 420 -6.97 17.46 10.29
C SER A 420 -7.62 18.30 9.20
N LYS A 421 -8.29 19.41 9.57
CA LYS A 421 -8.81 20.41 8.61
C LYS A 421 -7.71 20.99 7.71
N LYS A 422 -6.45 21.09 8.19
CA LYS A 422 -5.32 21.60 7.39
C LYS A 422 -5.03 20.65 6.22
N ARG A 423 -4.98 19.34 6.47
CA ARG A 423 -4.77 18.34 5.41
C ARG A 423 -5.97 18.27 4.46
N LEU A 424 -7.18 18.27 4.98
CA LEU A 424 -8.39 18.29 4.14
C LEU A 424 -8.38 19.50 3.18
N ARG A 425 -8.06 20.70 3.69
CA ARG A 425 -7.95 21.91 2.85
C ARG A 425 -6.87 21.81 1.78
N ARG A 426 -5.72 21.17 2.10
CA ARG A 426 -4.64 20.94 1.11
C ARG A 426 -5.10 20.06 -0.05
N HIS A 427 -5.90 19.03 0.24
CA HIS A 427 -6.35 18.05 -0.75
C HIS A 427 -7.66 18.44 -1.46
N PHE A 428 -8.41 19.38 -0.92
CA PHE A 428 -9.69 19.83 -1.44
C PHE A 428 -9.69 20.23 -2.92
N PRO A 429 -8.67 20.94 -3.47
CA PRO A 429 -8.63 21.26 -4.90
C PRO A 429 -8.65 20.03 -5.81
N THR A 430 -7.95 18.97 -5.44
CA THR A 430 -7.93 17.70 -6.18
C THR A 430 -9.28 16.99 -6.09
N MET A 431 -9.89 16.92 -4.90
CA MET A 431 -11.24 16.38 -4.69
C MET A 431 -12.26 17.11 -5.58
N LYS A 432 -12.27 18.43 -5.49
CA LYS A 432 -13.20 19.29 -6.26
C LYS A 432 -13.05 19.09 -7.77
N LYS A 433 -11.82 19.12 -8.27
CA LYS A 433 -11.52 18.96 -9.69
C LYS A 433 -11.96 17.58 -10.21
N TYR A 434 -11.81 16.53 -9.40
CA TYR A 434 -12.27 15.18 -9.73
C TYR A 434 -13.80 15.13 -9.84
N VAL A 435 -14.51 15.62 -8.82
CA VAL A 435 -16.00 15.63 -8.81
C VAL A 435 -16.55 16.50 -9.93
N ASP A 436 -15.97 17.68 -10.17
CA ASP A 436 -16.36 18.53 -11.31
C ASP A 436 -16.21 17.79 -12.65
N GLY A 437 -15.13 17.04 -12.81
CA GLY A 437 -14.88 16.21 -14.00
C GLY A 437 -15.91 15.09 -14.17
N MET A 438 -16.28 14.40 -13.10
CA MET A 438 -17.36 13.40 -13.13
C MET A 438 -18.70 14.02 -13.52
N ILE A 439 -19.03 15.16 -12.93
CA ILE A 439 -20.29 15.90 -13.26
C ILE A 439 -20.32 16.24 -14.75
N GLU A 440 -19.26 16.81 -15.30
CA GLU A 440 -19.22 17.17 -16.74
C GLU A 440 -19.34 15.95 -17.67
N LYS A 441 -18.85 14.77 -17.24
CA LYS A 441 -18.98 13.54 -18.02
C LYS A 441 -20.41 12.96 -18.02
N CYS A 442 -21.16 13.13 -16.93
CA CYS A 442 -22.54 12.63 -16.85
C CYS A 442 -23.59 13.65 -17.31
N ARG A 443 -23.22 14.93 -17.46
CA ARG A 443 -24.13 16.03 -17.73
C ARG A 443 -24.56 16.05 -19.18
N ASP A 444 -25.88 16.09 -19.43
CA ASP A 444 -26.45 16.41 -20.74
C ASP A 444 -27.09 17.81 -20.71
N LYS A 445 -26.34 18.80 -21.16
CA LYS A 445 -26.75 20.22 -21.18
C LYS A 445 -27.98 20.51 -22.09
N ASN A 446 -28.34 19.58 -22.98
CA ASN A 446 -29.47 19.68 -23.87
C ASN A 446 -30.74 18.97 -23.36
N ALA A 447 -30.58 18.20 -22.29
CA ALA A 447 -31.71 17.52 -21.66
C ALA A 447 -32.57 18.49 -20.83
N PRO A 448 -33.87 18.22 -20.61
CA PRO A 448 -34.65 18.90 -19.59
C PRO A 448 -33.95 18.90 -18.24
N ALA A 449 -34.15 19.95 -17.43
CA ALA A 449 -33.44 20.11 -16.13
C ALA A 449 -33.57 18.89 -15.19
N ASP A 450 -34.71 18.20 -15.24
CA ASP A 450 -34.94 16.98 -14.46
C ASP A 450 -34.18 15.76 -14.97
N LYS A 451 -33.60 15.81 -16.16
CA LYS A 451 -32.84 14.73 -16.82
C LYS A 451 -31.39 15.14 -17.15
N GLU A 452 -30.95 16.31 -16.71
CA GLU A 452 -29.59 16.82 -17.00
C GLU A 452 -28.47 15.88 -16.56
N PHE A 453 -28.68 15.12 -15.46
CA PHE A 453 -27.72 14.15 -14.88
C PHE A 453 -28.27 12.71 -14.94
N ALA A 454 -29.06 12.38 -15.95
CA ALA A 454 -29.74 11.10 -16.09
C ALA A 454 -28.94 10.09 -16.93
N ARG A 455 -27.63 9.99 -16.73
CA ARG A 455 -26.79 8.95 -17.31
C ARG A 455 -25.54 8.73 -16.45
N PRO A 456 -24.94 7.51 -16.48
CA PRO A 456 -23.69 7.25 -15.81
C PRO A 456 -22.58 8.17 -16.34
N TRP A 457 -21.67 8.62 -15.44
CA TRP A 457 -20.53 9.43 -15.84
C TRP A 457 -19.52 8.65 -16.69
N THR A 458 -19.50 7.30 -16.58
CA THR A 458 -18.77 6.41 -17.46
C THR A 458 -19.47 5.05 -17.57
N THR A 459 -19.30 4.38 -18.69
CA THR A 459 -19.72 2.98 -18.89
C THR A 459 -18.56 2.02 -18.79
N GLY A 460 -17.31 2.52 -18.67
CA GLY A 460 -16.09 1.74 -18.50
C GLY A 460 -15.84 1.37 -17.05
N GLY A 461 -14.62 0.97 -16.75
CA GLY A 461 -14.13 0.62 -15.43
C GLY A 461 -13.98 -0.87 -15.20
N TYR A 462 -13.47 -1.20 -14.01
CA TYR A 462 -13.12 -2.57 -13.63
C TYR A 462 -14.30 -3.35 -13.04
N GLY A 463 -15.45 -2.69 -12.79
CA GLY A 463 -16.60 -3.33 -12.14
C GLY A 463 -16.29 -3.73 -10.70
N ASP A 464 -17.04 -4.70 -10.17
CA ASP A 464 -16.69 -5.31 -8.88
C ASP A 464 -15.59 -6.37 -9.10
N TRP A 465 -14.34 -5.90 -9.14
CA TRP A 465 -13.18 -6.67 -9.55
C TRP A 465 -13.00 -7.93 -8.71
N LEU A 466 -12.80 -9.06 -9.39
CA LEU A 466 -12.62 -10.38 -8.80
C LEU A 466 -13.81 -10.85 -7.93
N SER A 467 -15.01 -10.33 -8.19
CA SER A 467 -16.23 -10.94 -7.64
C SER A 467 -16.42 -12.37 -8.13
N LEU A 468 -17.18 -13.17 -7.36
CA LEU A 468 -17.35 -14.58 -7.62
C LEU A 468 -18.84 -14.96 -7.48
N GLU A 469 -19.68 -14.33 -8.30
CA GLU A 469 -21.12 -14.64 -8.38
C GLU A 469 -21.33 -16.07 -8.89
N ASP A 470 -20.59 -16.44 -9.91
CA ASP A 470 -20.60 -17.78 -10.53
C ASP A 470 -19.31 -18.53 -10.20
N LEU A 471 -19.40 -19.58 -9.38
CA LEU A 471 -18.26 -20.41 -8.99
C LEU A 471 -17.65 -21.23 -10.14
N SER A 472 -18.32 -21.33 -11.27
CA SER A 472 -17.79 -21.98 -12.48
C SER A 472 -16.83 -21.09 -13.27
N ARG A 473 -16.83 -19.78 -13.00
CA ARG A 473 -15.93 -18.82 -13.62
C ARG A 473 -14.66 -18.65 -12.80
N GLU A 474 -13.56 -18.53 -13.47
CA GLU A 474 -12.28 -18.38 -12.80
C GLU A 474 -12.09 -16.95 -12.26
N HIS A 475 -12.46 -15.95 -13.03
CA HIS A 475 -12.36 -14.53 -12.63
C HIS A 475 -13.25 -13.66 -13.53
N GLY A 476 -13.55 -12.47 -13.07
CA GLY A 476 -14.34 -11.51 -13.83
C GLY A 476 -14.33 -10.11 -13.23
N VAL A 477 -14.95 -9.22 -13.96
CA VAL A 477 -15.20 -7.82 -13.56
C VAL A 477 -16.51 -7.68 -12.77
N GLY A 478 -17.09 -8.78 -12.37
CA GLY A 478 -18.40 -8.87 -11.74
C GLY A 478 -19.57 -8.73 -12.71
N GLU A 479 -20.74 -9.18 -12.27
CA GLU A 479 -21.99 -9.08 -13.02
C GLU A 479 -22.77 -7.80 -12.69
N THR A 480 -22.37 -7.09 -11.63
CA THR A 480 -22.99 -5.80 -11.26
C THR A 480 -22.78 -4.77 -12.37
N ASP A 481 -23.88 -4.15 -12.79
CA ASP A 481 -23.87 -3.16 -13.87
C ASP A 481 -22.86 -2.03 -13.61
N ARG A 482 -21.99 -1.76 -14.57
CA ARG A 482 -20.93 -0.75 -14.43
C ARG A 482 -21.46 0.67 -14.38
N GLY A 483 -22.60 0.93 -15.02
CA GLY A 483 -23.30 2.22 -14.95
C GLY A 483 -23.89 2.44 -13.55
N LEU A 484 -24.42 1.38 -12.94
CA LEU A 484 -24.85 1.41 -11.54
C LEU A 484 -23.69 1.77 -10.62
N ILE A 485 -22.55 1.08 -10.73
CA ILE A 485 -21.35 1.36 -9.94
C ILE A 485 -20.89 2.80 -10.17
N ALA A 486 -20.81 3.26 -11.42
CA ALA A 486 -20.39 4.62 -11.75
C ALA A 486 -21.31 5.67 -11.14
N THR A 487 -22.64 5.44 -11.19
CA THR A 487 -23.63 6.36 -10.61
C THR A 487 -23.55 6.39 -9.08
N ALA A 488 -23.37 5.22 -8.46
CA ALA A 488 -23.21 5.10 -7.01
C ALA A 488 -21.94 5.84 -6.51
N TYR A 489 -20.82 5.68 -7.21
CA TYR A 489 -19.57 6.37 -6.85
C TYR A 489 -19.60 7.87 -7.14
N LEU A 490 -20.30 8.32 -8.19
CA LEU A 490 -20.55 9.75 -8.37
C LEU A 490 -21.31 10.34 -7.16
N ALA A 491 -22.34 9.65 -6.70
CA ALA A 491 -23.07 10.08 -5.50
C ALA A 491 -22.20 10.10 -4.26
N TYR A 492 -21.35 9.07 -4.05
CA TYR A 492 -20.43 9.00 -2.94
C TYR A 492 -19.35 10.09 -2.97
N GLY A 493 -18.77 10.35 -4.16
CA GLY A 493 -17.82 11.45 -4.37
C GLY A 493 -18.43 12.81 -4.07
N LEU A 494 -19.69 13.06 -4.52
CA LEU A 494 -20.48 14.26 -4.20
C LEU A 494 -20.71 14.40 -2.68
N GLN A 495 -21.17 13.34 -2.00
CA GLN A 495 -21.39 13.37 -0.55
C GLN A 495 -20.11 13.72 0.21
N THR A 496 -18.98 13.10 -0.18
CA THR A 496 -17.69 13.33 0.45
C THR A 496 -17.21 14.76 0.22
N LEU A 497 -17.39 15.31 -0.99
CA LEU A 497 -17.01 16.69 -1.29
C LEU A 497 -17.91 17.70 -0.56
N ILE A 498 -19.23 17.44 -0.46
CA ILE A 498 -20.19 18.26 0.31
C ILE A 498 -19.77 18.32 1.78
N LYS A 499 -19.53 17.17 2.41
CA LYS A 499 -19.05 17.09 3.80
C LYS A 499 -17.74 17.88 3.98
N ALA A 500 -16.77 17.72 3.06
CA ALA A 500 -15.52 18.46 3.08
C ALA A 500 -15.73 19.97 2.94
N SER A 501 -16.64 20.40 2.04
CA SER A 501 -17.00 21.80 1.85
C SER A 501 -17.59 22.41 3.11
N GLN A 502 -18.55 21.74 3.74
CA GLN A 502 -19.17 22.18 4.98
C GLN A 502 -18.15 22.34 6.12
N VAL A 503 -17.24 21.36 6.28
CA VAL A 503 -16.14 21.40 7.27
C VAL A 503 -15.21 22.58 7.06
N LEU A 504 -14.95 22.93 5.79
CA LEU A 504 -14.03 24.02 5.39
C LEU A 504 -14.72 25.38 5.27
N GLY A 505 -16.07 25.44 5.32
CA GLY A 505 -16.87 26.64 5.17
C GLY A 505 -16.97 27.10 3.70
N TYR A 506 -16.95 26.17 2.75
CA TYR A 506 -17.11 26.46 1.32
C TYR A 506 -18.57 26.23 0.88
N ASP A 507 -19.01 26.97 -0.12
CA ASP A 507 -20.33 26.75 -0.73
C ASP A 507 -20.41 25.40 -1.42
N CYS A 508 -21.49 24.65 -1.16
CA CYS A 508 -21.75 23.32 -1.71
C CYS A 508 -23.15 23.18 -2.37
N ALA A 509 -23.91 24.26 -2.47
CA ALA A 509 -25.30 24.21 -2.98
C ALA A 509 -25.40 23.57 -4.37
N TRP A 510 -24.41 23.82 -5.25
CA TRP A 510 -24.34 23.17 -6.57
C TRP A 510 -24.20 21.65 -6.46
N TYR A 511 -23.35 21.15 -5.59
CA TYR A 511 -23.11 19.71 -5.41
C TYR A 511 -24.31 19.03 -4.75
N GLU A 512 -24.99 19.69 -3.83
CA GLU A 512 -26.24 19.22 -3.23
C GLU A 512 -27.36 19.11 -4.26
N TYR A 513 -27.45 20.09 -5.16
CA TYR A 513 -28.39 20.05 -6.31
C TYR A 513 -28.09 18.85 -7.21
N VAL A 514 -26.83 18.66 -7.63
CA VAL A 514 -26.43 17.53 -8.48
C VAL A 514 -26.70 16.20 -7.78
N LEU A 515 -26.32 16.06 -6.51
CA LEU A 515 -26.54 14.83 -5.72
C LEU A 515 -28.02 14.44 -5.68
N THR A 516 -28.92 15.40 -5.51
CA THR A 516 -30.37 15.16 -5.52
C THR A 516 -30.82 14.52 -6.84
N HIS A 517 -30.27 14.99 -7.98
CA HIS A 517 -30.62 14.45 -9.30
C HIS A 517 -29.99 13.07 -9.55
N VAL A 518 -28.76 12.87 -9.13
CA VAL A 518 -28.08 11.57 -9.24
C VAL A 518 -28.78 10.50 -8.42
N ARG A 519 -29.19 10.81 -7.17
CA ARG A 519 -29.99 9.91 -6.33
C ARG A 519 -31.33 9.53 -6.97
N ARG A 520 -32.04 10.52 -7.52
CA ARG A 520 -33.30 10.26 -8.23
C ARG A 520 -33.05 9.35 -9.43
N PHE A 521 -32.07 9.67 -10.28
CA PHE A 521 -31.73 8.82 -11.43
C PHE A 521 -31.38 7.39 -11.00
N PHE A 522 -30.57 7.22 -9.94
CA PHE A 522 -30.23 5.90 -9.43
C PHE A 522 -31.48 5.09 -9.07
N ARG A 523 -32.42 5.69 -8.34
CA ARG A 523 -33.68 5.03 -7.94
C ARG A 523 -34.53 4.67 -9.15
N ASP A 524 -34.78 5.63 -10.04
CA ASP A 524 -35.63 5.44 -11.23
C ASP A 524 -35.09 4.33 -12.16
N GLU A 525 -33.76 4.29 -12.33
CA GLU A 525 -33.11 3.36 -13.25
C GLU A 525 -32.88 1.98 -12.64
N TYR A 526 -32.37 1.91 -11.42
CA TYR A 526 -31.85 0.67 -10.84
C TYR A 526 -32.71 0.06 -9.76
N MET A 527 -33.77 0.74 -9.29
CA MET A 527 -34.62 0.24 -8.20
C MET A 527 -36.08 0.09 -8.62
N GLU A 528 -36.80 -0.76 -7.89
CA GLU A 528 -38.23 -0.95 -8.00
C GLU A 528 -38.79 -1.38 -6.63
N ASN A 529 -39.81 -0.67 -6.11
CA ASN A 529 -40.46 -0.97 -4.82
C ASN A 529 -39.46 -1.12 -3.64
N GLY A 530 -38.47 -0.24 -3.55
CA GLY A 530 -37.44 -0.27 -2.50
C GLY A 530 -36.38 -1.38 -2.64
N ARG A 531 -36.39 -2.13 -3.74
CA ARG A 531 -35.43 -3.21 -4.04
C ARG A 531 -34.59 -2.90 -5.27
N MET A 532 -33.37 -3.38 -5.29
CA MET A 532 -32.55 -3.35 -6.48
C MET A 532 -33.11 -4.30 -7.54
N LYS A 533 -33.23 -3.84 -8.78
CA LYS A 533 -33.62 -4.66 -9.95
C LYS A 533 -32.61 -5.79 -10.20
N GLN A 534 -31.31 -5.51 -9.99
CA GLN A 534 -30.27 -6.53 -9.97
C GLN A 534 -30.15 -7.13 -8.57
N ASP A 535 -30.54 -8.39 -8.38
CA ASP A 535 -30.41 -9.10 -7.08
C ASP A 535 -28.97 -9.60 -6.86
N LEU A 536 -27.99 -8.69 -6.94
CA LEU A 536 -26.56 -8.92 -6.73
C LEU A 536 -26.09 -8.23 -5.46
N GLN A 537 -25.26 -8.91 -4.67
CA GLN A 537 -24.81 -8.38 -3.37
C GLN A 537 -24.19 -7.00 -3.50
N THR A 538 -23.27 -6.77 -4.45
CA THR A 538 -22.60 -5.49 -4.64
C THR A 538 -23.57 -4.37 -5.00
N ALA A 539 -24.55 -4.62 -5.88
CA ALA A 539 -25.56 -3.64 -6.23
C ALA A 539 -26.38 -3.19 -5.00
N ILE A 540 -26.82 -4.15 -4.17
CA ILE A 540 -27.62 -3.89 -2.97
C ILE A 540 -26.78 -3.18 -1.90
N VAL A 541 -25.52 -3.60 -1.71
CA VAL A 541 -24.55 -3.00 -0.78
C VAL A 541 -24.33 -1.52 -1.10
N LEU A 542 -24.07 -1.19 -2.38
CA LEU A 542 -23.84 0.20 -2.79
C LEU A 542 -25.07 1.09 -2.57
N ALA A 543 -26.27 0.57 -2.83
CA ALA A 543 -27.51 1.30 -2.57
C ALA A 543 -27.69 1.68 -1.09
N LEU A 544 -27.34 0.76 -0.18
CA LEU A 544 -27.42 0.99 1.27
C LEU A 544 -26.32 1.94 1.75
N ILE A 545 -25.06 1.61 1.47
CA ILE A 545 -23.89 2.31 2.04
C ILE A 545 -23.79 3.76 1.55
N PHE A 546 -24.17 4.03 0.30
CA PHE A 546 -24.08 5.36 -0.28
C PHE A 546 -25.40 6.15 -0.21
N ASP A 547 -26.38 5.67 0.60
CA ASP A 547 -27.65 6.36 0.84
C ASP A 547 -28.39 6.69 -0.45
N LEU A 548 -28.57 5.67 -1.31
CA LEU A 548 -29.18 5.81 -2.63
C LEU A 548 -30.63 5.30 -2.69
N THR A 549 -31.02 4.49 -1.70
CA THR A 549 -32.39 3.96 -1.56
C THR A 549 -33.29 4.93 -0.78
N ASP A 550 -34.58 4.91 -1.05
CA ASP A 550 -35.62 5.58 -0.27
C ASP A 550 -36.32 4.64 0.72
N ASP A 551 -36.05 3.32 0.63
CA ASP A 551 -36.51 2.31 1.59
C ASP A 551 -35.34 1.42 2.03
N PRO A 552 -34.45 1.90 2.94
CA PRO A 552 -33.31 1.13 3.41
C PRO A 552 -33.71 -0.15 4.15
N ALA A 553 -34.91 -0.23 4.69
CA ALA A 553 -35.40 -1.42 5.38
C ALA A 553 -35.69 -2.56 4.39
N GLU A 554 -36.40 -2.27 3.28
CA GLU A 554 -36.68 -3.27 2.25
C GLU A 554 -35.41 -3.64 1.46
N THR A 555 -34.53 -2.66 1.16
CA THR A 555 -33.24 -2.91 0.52
C THR A 555 -32.35 -3.78 1.41
N GLY A 556 -32.31 -3.53 2.72
CA GLY A 556 -31.56 -4.35 3.69
C GLY A 556 -32.08 -5.76 3.81
N LYS A 557 -33.42 -5.92 3.81
CA LYS A 557 -34.07 -7.23 3.77
C LYS A 557 -33.69 -8.00 2.50
N GLN A 558 -33.65 -7.34 1.34
CA GLN A 558 -33.20 -7.96 0.09
C GLN A 558 -31.77 -8.49 0.21
N LEU A 559 -30.86 -7.72 0.81
CA LEU A 559 -29.47 -8.17 1.03
C LEU A 559 -29.43 -9.43 1.90
N ALA A 560 -30.14 -9.42 3.02
CA ALA A 560 -30.20 -10.56 3.93
C ALA A 560 -30.79 -11.82 3.27
N GLU A 561 -31.87 -11.67 2.50
CA GLU A 561 -32.47 -12.75 1.71
C GLU A 561 -31.49 -13.32 0.69
N ASN A 562 -30.76 -12.45 -0.05
CA ASN A 562 -29.75 -12.86 -1.02
C ASN A 562 -28.62 -13.64 -0.35
N VAL A 563 -28.04 -13.11 0.74
CA VAL A 563 -26.93 -13.76 1.47
C VAL A 563 -27.38 -15.11 2.05
N ARG A 564 -28.57 -15.20 2.66
CA ARG A 564 -29.12 -16.47 3.19
C ARG A 564 -29.35 -17.50 2.10
N ARG A 565 -29.89 -17.08 0.95
CA ARG A 565 -30.14 -17.95 -0.21
C ARG A 565 -28.85 -18.53 -0.77
N LEU A 566 -27.80 -17.73 -0.90
CA LEU A 566 -26.52 -18.14 -1.45
C LEU A 566 -25.62 -18.82 -0.41
N GLY A 567 -25.82 -18.53 0.88
CA GLY A 567 -25.03 -19.06 1.99
C GLY A 567 -23.55 -18.61 1.98
N ARG A 568 -23.19 -17.61 1.17
CA ARG A 568 -21.82 -17.13 0.97
C ARG A 568 -21.78 -15.68 0.46
N LEU A 569 -20.63 -15.07 0.57
CA LEU A 569 -20.33 -13.84 -0.18
C LEU A 569 -20.14 -14.16 -1.68
N THR A 570 -20.42 -13.15 -2.50
CA THR A 570 -20.16 -13.22 -3.97
C THR A 570 -19.39 -12.01 -4.48
N THR A 571 -19.11 -11.07 -3.59
CA THR A 571 -18.56 -9.74 -3.89
C THR A 571 -17.08 -9.79 -4.27
N GLY A 572 -16.68 -8.86 -5.13
CA GLY A 572 -15.29 -8.50 -5.41
C GLY A 572 -14.79 -7.41 -4.46
N PHE A 573 -13.78 -6.66 -4.89
CA PHE A 573 -13.14 -5.63 -4.05
C PHE A 573 -14.10 -4.58 -3.51
N ILE A 574 -15.00 -4.07 -4.38
CA ILE A 574 -15.96 -3.02 -4.02
C ILE A 574 -16.96 -3.55 -2.99
N GLY A 575 -17.66 -4.62 -3.34
CA GLY A 575 -18.72 -5.12 -2.49
C GLY A 575 -18.21 -5.69 -1.18
N ALA A 576 -17.09 -6.43 -1.17
CA ALA A 576 -16.52 -7.04 0.03
C ALA A 576 -16.10 -5.99 1.08
N THR A 577 -15.63 -4.82 0.65
CA THR A 577 -15.25 -3.71 1.54
C THR A 577 -16.41 -3.24 2.40
N HIS A 578 -17.64 -3.32 1.89
CA HIS A 578 -18.83 -2.73 2.50
C HIS A 578 -19.91 -3.75 2.92
N LEU A 579 -19.78 -5.02 2.54
CA LEU A 579 -20.81 -6.05 2.73
C LEU A 579 -21.26 -6.19 4.20
N LEU A 580 -20.29 -6.30 5.12
CA LEU A 580 -20.63 -6.48 6.54
C LEU A 580 -21.19 -5.20 7.16
N ASP A 581 -20.75 -4.02 6.72
CA ASP A 581 -21.34 -2.73 7.12
C ASP A 581 -22.80 -2.63 6.65
N ALA A 582 -23.10 -3.04 5.42
CA ALA A 582 -24.45 -3.04 4.87
C ALA A 582 -25.38 -4.00 5.62
N LEU A 583 -24.91 -5.19 5.99
CA LEU A 583 -25.66 -6.12 6.84
C LEU A 583 -25.91 -5.55 8.23
N THR A 584 -24.92 -4.89 8.84
CA THR A 584 -25.09 -4.18 10.12
C THR A 584 -26.16 -3.08 10.03
N MET A 585 -26.15 -2.28 8.94
CA MET A 585 -27.16 -1.26 8.68
C MET A 585 -28.58 -1.85 8.55
N ALA A 586 -28.67 -3.06 8.00
CA ALA A 586 -29.92 -3.82 7.91
C ALA A 586 -30.36 -4.48 9.25
N GLY A 587 -29.58 -4.34 10.32
CA GLY A 587 -29.84 -5.00 11.61
C GLY A 587 -29.46 -6.48 11.64
N GLU A 588 -28.65 -6.95 10.70
CA GLU A 588 -28.30 -8.35 10.46
C GLU A 588 -26.86 -8.67 10.93
N ASP A 589 -26.49 -8.22 12.14
CA ASP A 589 -25.16 -8.43 12.70
C ASP A 589 -24.79 -9.92 12.80
N THR A 590 -25.73 -10.78 13.19
CA THR A 590 -25.49 -12.24 13.26
C THR A 590 -25.12 -12.80 11.89
N LEU A 591 -25.80 -12.38 10.83
CA LEU A 591 -25.50 -12.81 9.46
C LEU A 591 -24.13 -12.28 8.99
N ALA A 592 -23.75 -11.07 9.40
CA ALA A 592 -22.44 -10.53 9.15
C ALA A 592 -21.33 -11.36 9.84
N VAL A 593 -21.53 -11.75 11.09
CA VAL A 593 -20.63 -12.66 11.83
C VAL A 593 -20.61 -14.06 11.21
N ASP A 594 -21.74 -14.58 10.71
CA ASP A 594 -21.79 -15.86 10.01
C ASP A 594 -20.86 -15.86 8.76
N LEU A 595 -20.93 -14.81 7.95
CA LEU A 595 -20.05 -14.65 6.79
C LEU A 595 -18.58 -14.51 7.20
N LEU A 596 -18.30 -13.76 8.26
CA LEU A 596 -16.93 -13.55 8.75
C LEU A 596 -16.31 -14.84 9.28
N LEU A 597 -17.07 -15.67 10.00
CA LEU A 597 -16.61 -16.93 10.60
C LEU A 597 -16.59 -18.11 9.62
N ARG A 598 -17.12 -17.91 8.42
CA ARG A 598 -17.17 -18.95 7.40
C ARG A 598 -15.76 -19.39 7.00
N THR A 599 -15.52 -20.71 7.00
CA THR A 599 -14.23 -21.32 6.60
C THR A 599 -14.29 -22.01 5.25
N GLU A 600 -15.50 -22.28 4.73
CA GLU A 600 -15.65 -22.90 3.42
C GLU A 600 -15.43 -21.88 2.31
N TYR A 601 -14.95 -22.37 1.20
CA TYR A 601 -14.75 -21.64 -0.05
C TYR A 601 -16.08 -21.13 -0.66
N PRO A 602 -16.14 -19.89 -1.10
CA PRO A 602 -15.21 -18.78 -0.87
C PRO A 602 -15.52 -18.03 0.44
N SER A 603 -14.48 -17.63 1.17
CA SER A 603 -14.60 -16.79 2.38
C SER A 603 -13.25 -16.21 2.78
N TRP A 604 -13.25 -15.23 3.70
CA TRP A 604 -12.01 -14.65 4.24
C TRP A 604 -11.16 -15.68 4.99
N LEU A 605 -11.78 -16.56 5.80
CA LEU A 605 -11.06 -17.54 6.59
C LEU A 605 -10.64 -18.78 5.79
N TYR A 606 -11.23 -19.01 4.61
CA TYR A 606 -10.80 -20.09 3.75
C TYR A 606 -9.29 -20.00 3.42
N ALA A 607 -8.80 -18.83 3.00
CA ALA A 607 -7.37 -18.64 2.74
C ALA A 607 -6.51 -18.94 3.98
N VAL A 608 -6.99 -18.57 5.17
CA VAL A 608 -6.31 -18.87 6.45
C VAL A 608 -6.22 -20.37 6.68
N THR A 609 -7.31 -21.13 6.45
CA THR A 609 -7.31 -22.60 6.58
C THR A 609 -6.40 -23.29 5.58
N MET A 610 -6.10 -22.63 4.45
CA MET A 610 -5.14 -23.10 3.44
C MET A 610 -3.70 -22.67 3.73
N GLY A 611 -3.42 -22.08 4.89
CA GLY A 611 -2.08 -21.69 5.35
C GLY A 611 -1.60 -20.32 4.91
N ALA A 612 -2.50 -19.42 4.50
CA ALA A 612 -2.17 -18.03 4.17
C ALA A 612 -1.57 -17.30 5.37
N THR A 613 -0.50 -16.54 5.13
CA THR A 613 0.15 -15.64 6.12
C THR A 613 0.02 -14.17 5.73
N THR A 614 -0.61 -13.91 4.60
CA THR A 614 -1.01 -12.61 4.04
C THR A 614 -2.41 -12.72 3.44
N VAL A 615 -3.01 -11.60 3.03
CA VAL A 615 -4.29 -11.63 2.31
C VAL A 615 -4.05 -11.94 0.84
N TRP A 616 -4.85 -12.84 0.26
CA TRP A 616 -4.77 -13.22 -1.15
C TRP A 616 -5.57 -12.27 -2.05
N GLU A 617 -5.13 -12.14 -3.30
CA GLU A 617 -5.78 -11.30 -4.32
C GLU A 617 -7.20 -11.78 -4.65
N ARG A 618 -7.45 -13.08 -4.58
CA ARG A 618 -8.68 -13.72 -5.06
C ARG A 618 -9.23 -14.70 -4.04
N TRP A 619 -10.56 -14.84 -4.05
CA TRP A 619 -11.24 -15.89 -3.28
C TRP A 619 -10.78 -17.30 -3.67
N ASN A 620 -10.49 -17.50 -4.96
CA ASN A 620 -10.07 -18.76 -5.57
C ASN A 620 -8.57 -18.79 -5.92
N GLY A 621 -7.73 -18.07 -5.20
CA GLY A 621 -6.27 -18.10 -5.41
C GLY A 621 -5.69 -19.52 -5.36
N MET A 622 -6.24 -20.34 -4.46
CA MET A 622 -6.06 -21.79 -4.39
C MET A 622 -7.44 -22.44 -4.24
N TYR A 623 -7.72 -23.46 -5.03
CA TYR A 623 -8.96 -24.23 -4.93
C TYR A 623 -8.87 -25.31 -3.84
N PRO A 624 -10.02 -25.89 -3.38
CA PRO A 624 -10.01 -26.87 -2.30
C PRO A 624 -9.20 -28.14 -2.56
N ASP A 625 -8.95 -28.48 -3.81
CA ASP A 625 -8.09 -29.60 -4.21
C ASP A 625 -6.59 -29.24 -4.31
N GLY A 626 -6.23 -28.00 -3.95
CA GLY A 626 -4.88 -27.48 -3.89
C GLY A 626 -4.31 -26.96 -5.21
N HIS A 627 -5.06 -27.01 -6.34
CA HIS A 627 -4.56 -26.37 -7.54
C HIS A 627 -4.75 -24.84 -7.48
N PHE A 628 -3.91 -24.10 -8.18
CA PHE A 628 -3.97 -22.64 -8.25
C PHE A 628 -4.87 -22.15 -9.38
N ALA A 629 -5.44 -20.99 -9.21
CA ALA A 629 -6.07 -20.24 -10.29
C ALA A 629 -5.02 -19.79 -11.34
N SER A 630 -5.49 -19.21 -12.44
CA SER A 630 -4.64 -18.71 -13.53
C SER A 630 -3.47 -17.85 -13.01
N PRO A 631 -2.23 -18.19 -13.36
CA PRO A 631 -1.05 -17.49 -12.84
C PRO A 631 -0.95 -16.03 -13.30
N GLY A 632 -1.66 -15.68 -14.38
CA GLY A 632 -1.66 -14.31 -14.89
C GLY A 632 -2.29 -13.28 -13.94
N MET A 633 -3.14 -13.75 -13.00
CA MET A 633 -3.86 -12.92 -12.04
C MET A 633 -3.98 -13.68 -10.71
N ASN A 634 -2.86 -13.90 -10.03
CA ASN A 634 -2.86 -14.62 -8.76
C ASN A 634 -1.66 -14.20 -7.90
N SER A 635 -1.90 -13.34 -6.93
CA SER A 635 -0.94 -12.96 -5.90
C SER A 635 -1.40 -13.48 -4.55
N PHE A 636 -0.47 -13.98 -3.75
CA PHE A 636 -0.75 -14.44 -2.40
C PHE A 636 -0.44 -13.36 -1.35
N ASN A 637 -0.04 -12.16 -1.79
CA ASN A 637 0.13 -10.98 -0.93
C ASN A 637 -0.50 -9.75 -1.59
N HIS A 638 -1.81 -9.54 -1.32
CA HIS A 638 -2.62 -8.48 -1.93
C HIS A 638 -3.66 -7.99 -0.91
N TYR A 639 -3.63 -6.74 -0.52
CA TYR A 639 -4.31 -6.28 0.70
C TYR A 639 -5.80 -5.94 0.55
N ALA A 640 -6.34 -5.82 -0.67
CA ALA A 640 -7.68 -5.25 -0.89
C ALA A 640 -8.79 -5.93 -0.08
N TYR A 641 -8.88 -7.26 -0.06
CA TYR A 641 -9.88 -7.99 0.74
C TYR A 641 -9.65 -7.91 2.25
N GLY A 642 -8.51 -7.43 2.70
CA GLY A 642 -8.24 -7.10 4.09
C GLY A 642 -9.01 -5.88 4.59
N SER A 643 -9.69 -5.13 3.72
CA SER A 643 -10.55 -3.99 4.04
C SER A 643 -11.63 -4.31 5.07
N VAL A 644 -12.13 -5.55 5.11
CA VAL A 644 -13.11 -6.04 6.09
C VAL A 644 -12.63 -5.91 7.54
N PHE A 645 -11.32 -5.87 7.79
CA PHE A 645 -10.77 -5.66 9.13
C PHE A 645 -11.26 -4.34 9.75
N SER A 646 -11.56 -3.33 8.95
CA SER A 646 -12.18 -2.09 9.44
C SER A 646 -13.55 -2.34 10.11
N TRP A 647 -14.35 -3.29 9.59
CA TRP A 647 -15.61 -3.71 10.22
C TRP A 647 -15.33 -4.51 11.50
N MET A 648 -14.37 -5.46 11.49
CA MET A 648 -13.98 -6.19 12.71
C MET A 648 -13.61 -5.22 13.84
N PHE A 649 -12.85 -4.17 13.52
CA PHE A 649 -12.41 -3.19 14.50
C PHE A 649 -13.56 -2.28 14.97
N ARG A 650 -14.37 -1.77 14.04
CA ARG A 650 -15.45 -0.80 14.35
C ARG A 650 -16.71 -1.45 14.89
N ARG A 651 -17.02 -2.69 14.51
CA ARG A 651 -18.25 -3.36 14.88
C ARG A 651 -18.03 -4.56 15.79
N LEU A 652 -17.15 -5.52 15.43
CA LEU A 652 -16.90 -6.66 16.32
C LEU A 652 -16.25 -6.17 17.62
N ALA A 653 -15.18 -5.37 17.55
CA ALA A 653 -14.56 -4.76 18.73
C ALA A 653 -15.28 -3.49 19.22
N GLY A 654 -15.99 -2.80 18.34
CA GLY A 654 -16.87 -1.69 18.67
C GLY A 654 -16.22 -0.31 18.72
N ILE A 655 -15.00 -0.10 18.27
CA ILE A 655 -14.33 1.21 18.33
C ILE A 655 -14.56 1.98 17.02
N ALA A 656 -15.36 3.05 17.04
CA ALA A 656 -15.59 3.91 15.89
C ALA A 656 -15.47 5.41 16.24
N PRO A 657 -14.90 6.25 15.34
CA PRO A 657 -14.99 7.69 15.48
C PRO A 657 -16.40 8.17 15.14
N VAL A 658 -16.84 9.26 15.77
CA VAL A 658 -18.05 9.97 15.35
C VAL A 658 -17.67 10.96 14.24
N GLU A 659 -18.27 10.82 13.06
CA GLU A 659 -17.92 11.65 11.87
C GLU A 659 -18.02 13.17 12.14
N ALA A 660 -19.05 13.61 12.90
CA ALA A 660 -19.23 15.01 13.25
C ALA A 660 -18.14 15.56 14.20
N ALA A 661 -17.39 14.67 14.87
CA ALA A 661 -16.29 15.00 15.77
C ALA A 661 -15.07 14.12 15.48
N PRO A 662 -14.42 14.32 14.31
CA PRO A 662 -13.39 13.44 13.76
C PRO A 662 -12.11 13.43 14.59
N GLY A 663 -11.21 12.51 14.25
CA GLY A 663 -9.96 12.30 14.98
C GLY A 663 -10.21 11.81 16.40
N TYR A 664 -11.26 11.02 16.57
CA TYR A 664 -11.68 10.47 17.86
C TYR A 664 -11.92 11.54 18.95
N ALA A 665 -12.32 12.74 18.54
CA ALA A 665 -12.78 13.76 19.49
C ALA A 665 -14.07 13.30 20.19
N ALA A 666 -14.95 12.59 19.47
CA ALA A 666 -16.00 11.78 20.05
C ALA A 666 -15.86 10.32 19.57
N ILE A 667 -16.06 9.38 20.48
CA ILE A 667 -15.92 7.95 20.26
C ILE A 667 -17.29 7.28 20.47
N ARG A 668 -17.65 6.42 19.54
CA ARG A 668 -18.81 5.53 19.69
C ARG A 668 -18.28 4.10 19.90
N PHE A 669 -18.58 3.55 21.07
CA PHE A 669 -18.37 2.12 21.31
C PHE A 669 -19.69 1.39 21.02
N ALA A 670 -19.68 0.51 20.04
CA ALA A 670 -20.86 -0.26 19.64
C ALA A 670 -20.46 -1.70 19.26
N PRO A 671 -19.90 -2.47 20.20
CA PRO A 671 -19.50 -3.84 19.92
C PRO A 671 -20.72 -4.72 19.59
N ALA A 672 -20.48 -5.75 18.75
CA ALA A 672 -21.46 -6.79 18.44
C ALA A 672 -20.99 -8.12 19.06
N PRO A 673 -21.29 -8.37 20.35
CA PRO A 673 -20.89 -9.62 20.99
C PRO A 673 -21.61 -10.81 20.35
N ASP A 674 -20.89 -11.92 20.18
CA ASP A 674 -21.40 -13.17 19.65
C ASP A 674 -20.88 -14.33 20.49
N ASP A 675 -21.74 -15.28 20.84
CA ASP A 675 -21.43 -16.42 21.70
C ASP A 675 -20.29 -17.30 21.17
N ARG A 676 -20.04 -17.27 19.86
CA ARG A 676 -18.95 -18.00 19.20
C ARG A 676 -17.60 -17.31 19.38
N ILE A 677 -17.60 -16.03 19.81
CA ILE A 677 -16.41 -15.21 20.08
C ILE A 677 -16.54 -14.64 21.50
N PRO A 678 -16.37 -15.48 22.54
CA PRO A 678 -16.70 -15.12 23.91
C PRO A 678 -15.84 -14.00 24.51
N TRP A 679 -14.81 -13.54 23.85
CA TRP A 679 -14.08 -12.34 24.23
C TRP A 679 -13.42 -11.67 22.99
N VAL A 680 -13.35 -10.35 23.04
CA VAL A 680 -12.60 -9.52 22.06
C VAL A 680 -11.87 -8.43 22.82
N ARG A 681 -10.64 -8.13 22.41
CA ARG A 681 -9.81 -7.02 22.89
C ARG A 681 -9.27 -6.23 21.72
N ALA A 682 -9.48 -4.92 21.74
CA ALA A 682 -8.94 -4.03 20.75
C ALA A 682 -8.49 -2.71 21.36
N SER A 683 -7.44 -2.13 20.79
CA SER A 683 -7.01 -0.79 21.16
C SER A 683 -6.48 -0.02 19.97
N LEU A 684 -6.57 1.30 20.06
CA LEU A 684 -6.10 2.24 19.05
C LEU A 684 -5.34 3.40 19.72
N ASP A 685 -4.08 3.58 19.35
CA ASP A 685 -3.30 4.74 19.76
C ASP A 685 -3.61 5.94 18.85
N THR A 686 -4.06 7.02 19.45
CA THR A 686 -4.39 8.27 18.76
C THR A 686 -3.58 9.44 19.32
N ASP A 687 -3.61 10.60 18.63
CA ASP A 687 -3.03 11.83 19.15
C ASP A 687 -3.68 12.30 20.48
N ARG A 688 -4.86 11.72 20.85
CA ARG A 688 -5.58 12.03 22.08
C ARG A 688 -5.27 11.06 23.23
N GLY A 689 -4.60 9.97 22.93
CA GLY A 689 -4.29 8.86 23.83
C GLY A 689 -4.84 7.54 23.31
N THR A 690 -4.65 6.48 24.09
CA THR A 690 -5.12 5.14 23.77
C THR A 690 -6.61 5.00 24.03
N ILE A 691 -7.33 4.47 23.03
CA ILE A 691 -8.71 4.02 23.10
C ILE A 691 -8.67 2.51 23.21
N ALA A 692 -9.47 1.91 24.12
CA ALA A 692 -9.56 0.45 24.19
C ALA A 692 -11.02 0.00 24.37
N SER A 693 -11.30 -1.18 23.83
CA SER A 693 -12.57 -1.89 23.99
C SER A 693 -12.26 -3.37 24.26
N ASP A 694 -12.53 -3.80 25.46
CA ASP A 694 -12.43 -5.18 25.89
C ASP A 694 -13.79 -5.68 26.32
N TYR A 695 -14.22 -6.84 25.87
CA TYR A 695 -15.39 -7.48 26.41
C TYR A 695 -15.24 -8.99 26.49
N GLU A 696 -15.94 -9.57 27.44
CA GLU A 696 -15.97 -11.01 27.64
C GLU A 696 -17.34 -11.49 28.12
N LYS A 697 -17.68 -12.72 27.74
CA LYS A 697 -18.87 -13.42 28.21
C LYS A 697 -18.65 -13.88 29.64
N THR A 698 -19.66 -13.69 30.48
CA THR A 698 -19.73 -14.14 31.90
C THR A 698 -20.83 -15.18 32.07
N GLU A 699 -20.98 -15.73 33.28
CA GLU A 699 -22.07 -16.68 33.58
C GLU A 699 -23.47 -16.05 33.46
N THR A 700 -23.59 -14.73 33.66
CA THR A 700 -24.87 -14.01 33.68
C THR A 700 -25.07 -13.01 32.55
N GLY A 701 -24.13 -12.95 31.57
CA GLY A 701 -24.23 -11.99 30.46
C GLY A 701 -22.86 -11.59 29.94
N TRP A 702 -22.64 -10.30 29.75
CA TRP A 702 -21.41 -9.75 29.17
C TRP A 702 -20.82 -8.66 30.07
N ARG A 703 -19.50 -8.66 30.22
CA ARG A 703 -18.71 -7.59 30.82
C ARG A 703 -17.96 -6.83 29.75
N PHE A 704 -18.09 -5.49 29.74
CA PHE A 704 -17.41 -4.58 28.83
C PHE A 704 -16.51 -3.64 29.63
N THR A 705 -15.29 -3.43 29.15
CA THR A 705 -14.35 -2.46 29.70
C THR A 705 -13.88 -1.54 28.58
N PHE A 706 -14.14 -0.24 28.70
CA PHE A 706 -13.78 0.76 27.73
C PHE A 706 -12.79 1.76 28.30
N THR A 707 -11.72 2.07 27.56
CA THR A 707 -10.79 3.15 27.89
C THR A 707 -11.04 4.36 27.00
N VAL A 708 -11.29 5.51 27.61
CA VAL A 708 -11.57 6.79 26.93
C VAL A 708 -10.44 7.78 27.24
N PRO A 709 -9.76 8.34 26.23
CA PRO A 709 -8.73 9.38 26.42
C PRO A 709 -9.32 10.64 27.05
N ALA A 710 -8.53 11.35 27.87
CA ALA A 710 -8.95 12.54 28.60
C ALA A 710 -9.46 13.68 27.67
N GLY A 711 -9.00 13.75 26.42
CA GLY A 711 -9.41 14.76 25.43
C GLY A 711 -10.57 14.35 24.53
N SER A 712 -11.29 13.26 24.86
CA SER A 712 -12.40 12.72 24.06
C SER A 712 -13.68 12.60 24.86
N THR A 713 -14.82 12.69 24.17
CA THR A 713 -16.12 12.25 24.69
C THR A 713 -16.42 10.86 24.15
N ALA A 714 -17.22 10.06 24.89
CA ALA A 714 -17.56 8.72 24.42
C ALA A 714 -18.95 8.29 24.87
N THR A 715 -19.58 7.45 24.03
CA THR A 715 -20.81 6.72 24.35
C THR A 715 -20.62 5.24 24.06
N ALA A 716 -21.26 4.37 24.83
CA ALA A 716 -21.39 2.95 24.54
C ALA A 716 -22.83 2.60 24.21
N GLU A 717 -23.02 1.89 23.12
CA GLU A 717 -24.33 1.37 22.69
C GLU A 717 -24.33 -0.16 22.86
N LEU A 718 -25.03 -0.66 23.85
CA LEU A 718 -25.06 -2.08 24.23
C LEU A 718 -26.51 -2.56 24.35
N PHE A 719 -26.88 -3.56 23.55
CA PHE A 719 -28.23 -4.19 23.59
C PHE A 719 -29.36 -3.16 23.58
N GLY A 720 -29.27 -2.15 22.70
CA GLY A 720 -30.29 -1.10 22.53
C GLY A 720 -30.28 -0.01 23.60
N LYS A 721 -29.35 -0.02 24.56
CA LYS A 721 -29.16 1.03 25.57
C LYS A 721 -27.93 1.84 25.28
N THR A 722 -27.99 3.17 25.52
CA THR A 722 -26.87 4.08 25.38
C THR A 722 -26.35 4.51 26.75
N TYR A 723 -25.02 4.42 26.93
CA TYR A 723 -24.32 4.81 28.16
C TYR A 723 -23.36 5.93 27.84
N THR A 724 -23.34 6.99 28.64
CA THR A 724 -22.29 8.03 28.57
C THR A 724 -21.06 7.53 29.34
N LEU A 725 -19.90 7.57 28.72
CA LEU A 725 -18.64 7.14 29.35
C LEU A 725 -17.82 8.35 29.77
N HIS A 726 -17.01 8.15 30.81
CA HIS A 726 -16.10 9.19 31.35
C HIS A 726 -14.67 8.93 30.87
N PRO A 727 -13.81 9.96 30.82
CA PRO A 727 -12.38 9.74 30.60
C PRO A 727 -11.79 8.76 31.60
N GLY A 728 -10.90 7.89 31.12
CA GLY A 728 -10.34 6.77 31.88
C GLY A 728 -11.06 5.45 31.59
N GLU A 729 -10.95 4.48 32.49
CA GLU A 729 -11.54 3.17 32.36
C GLU A 729 -13.00 3.17 32.84
N ASN A 730 -13.87 2.52 32.06
CA ASN A 730 -15.31 2.35 32.35
C ASN A 730 -15.68 0.88 32.22
N THR A 731 -16.28 0.29 33.25
CA THR A 731 -16.75 -1.09 33.21
C THR A 731 -18.27 -1.14 33.28
N LEU A 732 -18.87 -1.87 32.35
CA LEU A 732 -20.32 -2.11 32.28
C LEU A 732 -20.59 -3.62 32.24
N CYS A 733 -21.54 -4.07 33.05
CA CYS A 733 -22.08 -5.44 33.01
C CYS A 733 -23.52 -5.40 32.49
N VAL A 734 -23.79 -6.24 31.49
CA VAL A 734 -25.14 -6.35 30.88
C VAL A 734 -25.56 -7.82 30.91
N GLU A 735 -26.67 -8.06 31.58
CA GLU A 735 -27.31 -9.38 31.70
C GLU A 735 -28.06 -9.75 30.43
#